data_956a2fec0684e7171a3c3a7018f7dd68
#
_entry.id   956a2fec0684e7171a3c3a7018f7dd68
#
_cell.length_a   1.000
_cell.length_b   1.000
_cell.length_c   1.000
_cell.angle_alpha   90.00
_cell.angle_beta   90.00
_cell.angle_gamma   90.00
#
_symmetry.space_group_name_H-M   'P 1'
#
loop_
_entity.id
_entity.type
_entity.pdbx_description
1 polymer ?
#
loop_
_entity_poly.entity_id
_entity_poly.type
_entity_poly.pdbx_seq_one_letter_code
_entity_poly.pdbx_strand_id
1 'polypeptide(L)'
;MKAILVFLLCLILSWHLSAGVSASAVTPDTKQKAQQLLDLSFEQNAINHDLAIQTAQEALALFQAINDQEGIGDTYVDLGRYYFALNRLNEAVQSYELARQIWRQRQDPVKEARALIQLGYIEGRKGEWLNGFSYLTQAQNLIDDQQNAAQMAGIAAGLGYFFDESGLPEYGLIQYQRAKEYYQRAHNERSYNRQTMFVGYTYFQLERYSEALAQLQEALAKFESSSDPGSEFDVAECHEYIGQVYLAEEQYNLALQHLLPIPAFFESKRNYSDAAQVKGLIGEVYQRQGKIELARTNYQAALKGFREATDSVKRAVVAFALGRLELTQGNYDAAESYLKESIDNTEDIRSDLRSRMLATAFSASVHDRYETYIECLMRKHKQQPSRGLEVQAFQASELARARSLAAMLRDRQTTIVTGIDPRLAEREKTLRQAIHAKAEQAISLLATDYKKEQLDELEKSMTGLRQQHQQLTQELQKQNPHYNQIEETANYSVQQVQELIVEDNETMLLEYFLGKNASYVWAITRNGARVYELPKADEITDAVRIVYELLARKPDDDTEQRLNKASGDLAKMILTPLADQSNIKRVIVVADGALNYIPFEVLPAPSGNPLVANYEIVNAPSASILGQLREEKRERPANTKVLAAFGDAVFRSNYAQFKNSEPDEVIASAATERGLEVAADSFDPDKIQSLVYSRFELDYLRNIAGQGAFVATGFNASRAMLEKTDFSPYAILHFATHGLLDPKNPKKLGLYLSMVNKAGQDEDGFITMQDVYNLRVPVSLVVLSACRTGLGEDVRGEGLIGLTRGFMHAGASSVVASLWKVDDEATAELMKYFYTNMLKNGMRPAAALREAQNTLRQNPHWSSPHYWAGFTLQGEFKESIRLPPPTSASRAVQNAVGASLLITLLAGIGWGYWRRRKA
;
A
#
# COMPACT_ATOMS: atom_id res chain seq x y z
N MET A 1 23.98 -23.87 14.30
CA MET A 1 24.71 -25.07 14.80
C MET A 1 23.86 -26.34 14.78
N LYS A 2 22.58 -26.34 15.21
CA LYS A 2 21.72 -27.55 15.13
C LYS A 2 21.43 -28.02 13.69
N ALA A 3 21.18 -27.10 12.76
CA ALA A 3 20.93 -27.42 11.36
C ALA A 3 22.14 -27.99 10.62
N ILE A 4 23.36 -27.57 10.98
CA ILE A 4 24.61 -28.13 10.42
C ILE A 4 24.88 -29.53 10.97
N LEU A 5 24.49 -29.79 12.21
CA LEU A 5 24.64 -31.12 12.81
C LEU A 5 23.67 -32.13 12.18
N VAL A 6 22.47 -31.74 11.85
CA VAL A 6 21.46 -32.56 11.15
C VAL A 6 21.93 -32.84 9.71
N PHE A 7 22.48 -31.84 9.02
CA PHE A 7 23.01 -32.01 7.66
C PHE A 7 24.24 -32.93 7.62
N LEU A 8 25.12 -32.82 8.61
CA LEU A 8 26.28 -33.74 8.78
C LEU A 8 25.85 -35.14 9.19
N LEU A 9 24.82 -35.31 10.01
CA LEU A 9 24.26 -36.64 10.34
C LEU A 9 23.58 -37.28 9.11
N CYS A 10 22.90 -36.53 8.28
CA CYS A 10 22.33 -37.02 7.02
C CYS A 10 23.44 -37.43 6.02
N LEU A 11 24.56 -36.69 5.94
CA LEU A 11 25.71 -37.04 5.10
C LEU A 11 26.46 -38.26 5.63
N ILE A 12 26.58 -38.45 6.94
CA ILE A 12 27.24 -39.63 7.55
C ILE A 12 26.33 -40.86 7.42
N LEU A 13 25.00 -40.70 7.56
CA LEU A 13 24.05 -41.80 7.29
C LEU A 13 24.01 -42.19 5.80
N SER A 14 24.11 -41.22 4.88
CA SER A 14 24.20 -41.53 3.45
C SER A 14 25.52 -42.23 3.08
N TRP A 15 26.62 -41.96 3.80
CA TRP A 15 27.92 -42.60 3.53
C TRP A 15 28.00 -43.99 4.17
N HIS A 16 27.30 -44.28 5.26
CA HIS A 16 27.24 -45.65 5.84
C HIS A 16 26.24 -46.56 5.12
N LEU A 17 25.25 -46.02 4.42
CA LEU A 17 24.34 -46.77 3.54
C LEU A 17 24.96 -47.11 2.17
N SER A 18 25.96 -46.33 1.72
CA SER A 18 26.64 -46.59 0.44
C SER A 18 27.76 -47.64 0.54
N ALA A 19 28.11 -48.10 1.74
CA ALA A 19 29.22 -49.02 1.94
C ALA A 19 28.81 -50.52 2.17
N GLY A 20 27.53 -50.87 1.94
CA GLY A 20 27.05 -52.20 2.31
C GLY A 20 26.01 -52.88 1.46
N VAL A 21 25.58 -52.26 0.34
CA VAL A 21 24.67 -52.95 -0.59
C VAL A 21 25.43 -53.32 -1.87
N SER A 22 25.91 -54.57 -1.91
CA SER A 22 26.35 -55.20 -3.14
C SER A 22 25.22 -55.08 -4.18
N ALA A 23 25.55 -54.75 -5.41
CA ALA A 23 24.66 -54.74 -6.57
C ALA A 23 24.12 -56.19 -6.83
N SER A 24 23.23 -56.65 -5.95
CA SER A 24 22.49 -57.89 -6.16
C SER A 24 21.11 -57.54 -6.70
N ALA A 25 20.93 -57.85 -7.99
CA ALA A 25 19.69 -58.04 -8.70
C ALA A 25 18.56 -57.07 -8.33
N VAL A 26 18.46 -55.95 -9.05
CA VAL A 26 17.25 -55.16 -9.20
C VAL A 26 16.19 -56.11 -9.76
N THR A 27 15.35 -56.66 -8.90
CA THR A 27 14.30 -57.59 -9.31
C THR A 27 13.03 -56.79 -9.65
N PRO A 28 12.23 -57.22 -10.61
CA PRO A 28 10.87 -56.68 -10.88
C PRO A 28 10.04 -56.58 -9.58
N ASP A 29 10.30 -57.44 -8.61
CA ASP A 29 9.72 -57.50 -7.29
C ASP A 29 9.92 -56.22 -6.44
N THR A 30 11.11 -55.57 -6.52
CA THR A 30 11.37 -54.31 -5.77
C THR A 30 10.54 -53.16 -6.27
N LYS A 31 10.37 -52.98 -7.59
CA LYS A 31 9.51 -51.95 -8.19
C LYS A 31 8.07 -52.21 -7.83
N GLN A 32 7.61 -53.46 -7.91
CA GLN A 32 6.24 -53.83 -7.56
C GLN A 32 5.96 -53.58 -6.08
N LYS A 33 6.88 -53.89 -5.15
CA LYS A 33 6.74 -53.58 -3.73
C LYS A 33 6.72 -52.09 -3.45
N ALA A 34 7.56 -51.27 -4.14
CA ALA A 34 7.54 -49.82 -4.01
C ALA A 34 6.19 -49.24 -4.46
N GLN A 35 5.65 -49.76 -5.56
CA GLN A 35 4.35 -49.33 -6.04
C GLN A 35 3.22 -49.71 -5.06
N GLN A 36 3.22 -50.88 -4.52
CA GLN A 36 2.24 -51.33 -3.51
C GLN A 36 2.27 -50.47 -2.26
N LEU A 37 3.47 -50.05 -1.81
CA LEU A 37 3.62 -49.13 -0.70
C LEU A 37 3.07 -47.72 -1.05
N LEU A 38 3.32 -47.24 -2.27
CA LEU A 38 2.80 -45.94 -2.72
C LEU A 38 1.27 -45.99 -2.79
N ASP A 39 0.68 -47.03 -3.35
CA ASP A 39 -0.78 -47.23 -3.41
C ASP A 39 -1.36 -47.34 -2.00
N LEU A 40 -0.72 -48.07 -1.09
CA LEU A 40 -1.11 -48.14 0.32
C LEU A 40 -1.06 -46.78 1.02
N SER A 41 -0.03 -45.97 0.74
CA SER A 41 0.07 -44.61 1.31
C SER A 41 -1.09 -43.74 0.88
N PHE A 42 -1.52 -43.88 -0.37
CA PHE A 42 -2.68 -43.16 -0.89
C PHE A 42 -3.97 -43.55 -0.17
N GLU A 43 -4.19 -44.85 0.08
CA GLU A 43 -5.33 -45.33 0.88
C GLU A 43 -5.27 -44.85 2.33
N GLN A 44 -4.09 -44.88 2.95
CA GLN A 44 -3.88 -44.42 4.31
C GLN A 44 -4.10 -42.93 4.47
N ASN A 45 -3.87 -42.12 3.44
CA ASN A 45 -4.06 -40.66 3.49
C ASN A 45 -5.49 -40.27 3.86
N ALA A 46 -6.49 -41.08 3.50
CA ALA A 46 -7.87 -40.84 3.88
C ALA A 46 -8.13 -41.05 5.40
N ILE A 47 -7.22 -41.73 6.12
CA ILE A 47 -7.38 -42.15 7.51
C ILE A 47 -6.36 -41.46 8.42
N ASN A 48 -5.09 -41.41 8.00
CA ASN A 48 -3.97 -40.93 8.81
C ASN A 48 -2.84 -40.41 7.91
N HIS A 49 -2.71 -39.10 7.80
CA HIS A 49 -1.69 -38.46 6.98
C HIS A 49 -0.25 -38.77 7.41
N ASP A 50 0.04 -38.87 8.72
CA ASP A 50 1.40 -39.18 9.20
C ASP A 50 1.80 -40.61 8.81
N LEU A 51 0.90 -41.58 8.89
CA LEU A 51 1.15 -42.94 8.45
C LEU A 51 1.35 -42.98 6.93
N ALA A 52 0.55 -42.22 6.17
CA ALA A 52 0.71 -42.12 4.73
C ALA A 52 2.08 -41.56 4.34
N ILE A 53 2.56 -40.52 5.04
CA ILE A 53 3.89 -39.93 4.83
C ILE A 53 4.98 -40.98 5.10
N GLN A 54 4.89 -41.71 6.20
CA GLN A 54 5.88 -42.75 6.53
C GLN A 54 5.91 -43.84 5.44
N THR A 55 4.74 -44.35 5.04
CA THR A 55 4.66 -45.39 4.01
C THR A 55 5.14 -44.89 2.63
N ALA A 56 4.84 -43.62 2.27
CA ALA A 56 5.35 -43.00 1.06
C ALA A 56 6.88 -42.83 1.10
N GLN A 57 7.46 -42.48 2.25
CA GLN A 57 8.91 -42.38 2.42
C GLN A 57 9.58 -43.76 2.27
N GLU A 58 8.95 -44.85 2.73
CA GLU A 58 9.44 -46.20 2.47
C GLU A 58 9.40 -46.56 0.99
N ALA A 59 8.33 -46.21 0.29
CA ALA A 59 8.22 -46.35 -1.16
C ALA A 59 9.30 -45.56 -1.90
N LEU A 60 9.53 -44.30 -1.48
CA LEU A 60 10.56 -43.40 -2.03
C LEU A 60 11.96 -44.05 -1.94
N ALA A 61 12.31 -44.59 -0.78
CA ALA A 61 13.62 -45.25 -0.57
C ALA A 61 13.82 -46.44 -1.53
N LEU A 62 12.77 -47.22 -1.79
CA LEU A 62 12.84 -48.33 -2.75
C LEU A 62 12.96 -47.85 -4.20
N PHE A 63 12.18 -46.83 -4.61
CA PHE A 63 12.31 -46.23 -5.96
C PHE A 63 13.68 -45.58 -6.17
N GLN A 64 14.25 -44.93 -5.14
CA GLN A 64 15.61 -44.40 -5.21
C GLN A 64 16.66 -45.50 -5.35
N ALA A 65 16.51 -46.61 -4.62
CA ALA A 65 17.45 -47.74 -4.69
C ALA A 65 17.49 -48.36 -6.09
N ILE A 66 16.39 -48.36 -6.84
CA ILE A 66 16.32 -48.86 -8.21
C ILE A 66 16.46 -47.78 -9.29
N ASN A 67 16.71 -46.51 -8.86
CA ASN A 67 16.80 -45.33 -9.73
C ASN A 67 15.56 -45.10 -10.64
N ASP A 68 14.36 -45.46 -10.15
CA ASP A 68 13.11 -45.22 -10.89
C ASP A 68 12.64 -43.76 -10.72
N GLN A 69 13.08 -42.94 -11.66
CA GLN A 69 12.78 -41.50 -11.64
C GLN A 69 11.26 -41.20 -11.70
N GLU A 70 10.48 -42.06 -12.34
CA GLU A 70 9.02 -41.92 -12.39
C GLU A 70 8.36 -42.15 -11.02
N GLY A 71 8.70 -43.31 -10.41
CA GLY A 71 8.24 -43.63 -9.07
C GLY A 71 8.68 -42.59 -8.01
N ILE A 72 9.93 -42.09 -8.13
CA ILE A 72 10.43 -41.01 -7.26
C ILE A 72 9.57 -39.73 -7.44
N GLY A 73 9.30 -39.31 -8.67
CA GLY A 73 8.52 -38.09 -8.96
C GLY A 73 7.09 -38.19 -8.47
N ASP A 74 6.40 -39.30 -8.74
CA ASP A 74 5.02 -39.55 -8.30
C ASP A 74 4.94 -39.62 -6.76
N THR A 75 5.94 -40.23 -6.09
CA THR A 75 6.01 -40.25 -4.62
C THR A 75 6.18 -38.86 -4.03
N TYR A 76 6.99 -37.97 -4.63
CA TYR A 76 7.11 -36.60 -4.18
C TYR A 76 5.81 -35.81 -4.37
N VAL A 77 5.03 -36.07 -5.42
CA VAL A 77 3.70 -35.46 -5.59
C VAL A 77 2.78 -35.87 -4.45
N ASP A 78 2.76 -37.16 -4.08
CA ASP A 78 1.92 -37.66 -2.99
C ASP A 78 2.37 -37.14 -1.62
N LEU A 79 3.68 -37.13 -1.33
CA LEU A 79 4.22 -36.49 -0.13
C LEU A 79 3.84 -34.99 -0.05
N GLY A 80 3.92 -34.27 -1.17
CA GLY A 80 3.50 -32.87 -1.24
C GLY A 80 2.04 -32.69 -0.87
N ARG A 81 1.15 -33.58 -1.36
CA ARG A 81 -0.28 -33.62 -1.03
C ARG A 81 -0.52 -33.88 0.46
N TYR A 82 0.20 -34.85 1.05
CA TYR A 82 0.03 -35.24 2.45
C TYR A 82 0.52 -34.12 3.38
N TYR A 83 1.67 -33.48 3.08
CA TYR A 83 2.15 -32.34 3.82
C TYR A 83 1.19 -31.14 3.72
N PHE A 84 0.62 -30.90 2.55
CA PHE A 84 -0.38 -29.86 2.36
C PHE A 84 -1.63 -30.08 3.21
N ALA A 85 -2.13 -31.32 3.27
CA ALA A 85 -3.27 -31.70 4.09
C ALA A 85 -3.01 -31.46 5.60
N LEU A 86 -1.76 -31.59 6.04
CA LEU A 86 -1.34 -31.27 7.42
C LEU A 86 -0.98 -29.80 7.65
N ASN A 87 -1.22 -28.91 6.68
CA ASN A 87 -0.78 -27.51 6.70
C ASN A 87 0.74 -27.31 6.87
N ARG A 88 1.54 -28.34 6.53
CA ARG A 88 3.01 -28.28 6.50
C ARG A 88 3.47 -27.71 5.16
N LEU A 89 3.18 -26.43 4.96
CA LEU A 89 3.27 -25.79 3.63
C LEU A 89 4.69 -25.78 3.06
N ASN A 90 5.71 -25.60 3.90
CA ASN A 90 7.11 -25.57 3.44
C ASN A 90 7.60 -26.93 2.95
N GLU A 91 7.24 -28.01 3.63
CA GLU A 91 7.56 -29.38 3.21
C GLU A 91 6.77 -29.77 1.95
N ALA A 92 5.52 -29.27 1.83
CA ALA A 92 4.74 -29.46 0.61
C ALA A 92 5.41 -28.79 -0.59
N VAL A 93 5.82 -27.51 -0.46
CA VAL A 93 6.58 -26.80 -1.52
C VAL A 93 7.84 -27.58 -1.90
N GLN A 94 8.64 -27.99 -0.92
CA GLN A 94 9.88 -28.75 -1.19
C GLN A 94 9.61 -30.04 -1.97
N SER A 95 8.57 -30.76 -1.60
CA SER A 95 8.18 -32.01 -2.27
C SER A 95 7.75 -31.77 -3.72
N TYR A 96 6.87 -30.79 -3.96
CA TYR A 96 6.42 -30.46 -5.33
C TYR A 96 7.54 -29.87 -6.19
N GLU A 97 8.48 -29.12 -5.64
CA GLU A 97 9.65 -28.64 -6.39
C GLU A 97 10.59 -29.78 -6.79
N LEU A 98 10.77 -30.78 -5.94
CA LEU A 98 11.53 -31.99 -6.29
C LEU A 98 10.82 -32.80 -7.39
N ALA A 99 9.51 -32.98 -7.29
CA ALA A 99 8.71 -33.59 -8.34
C ALA A 99 8.84 -32.83 -9.67
N ARG A 100 8.68 -31.49 -9.64
CA ARG A 100 8.83 -30.63 -10.81
C ARG A 100 10.18 -30.78 -11.48
N GLN A 101 11.28 -30.77 -10.71
CA GLN A 101 12.64 -30.95 -11.27
C GLN A 101 12.79 -32.28 -12.00
N ILE A 102 12.23 -33.36 -11.46
CA ILE A 102 12.24 -34.68 -12.09
C ILE A 102 11.48 -34.66 -13.41
N TRP A 103 10.24 -34.14 -13.42
CA TRP A 103 9.40 -34.08 -14.63
C TRP A 103 10.01 -33.20 -15.72
N ARG A 104 10.64 -32.10 -15.35
CA ARG A 104 11.40 -31.24 -16.26
C ARG A 104 12.58 -31.96 -16.90
N GLN A 105 13.36 -32.72 -16.12
CA GLN A 105 14.47 -33.52 -16.62
C GLN A 105 13.98 -34.65 -17.53
N ARG A 106 12.80 -35.21 -17.25
CA ARG A 106 12.18 -36.25 -18.07
C ARG A 106 11.44 -35.70 -19.29
N GLN A 107 11.36 -34.38 -19.45
CA GLN A 107 10.62 -33.71 -20.52
C GLN A 107 9.13 -34.11 -20.56
N ASP A 108 8.50 -34.23 -19.37
CA ASP A 108 7.07 -34.50 -19.21
C ASP A 108 6.36 -33.19 -18.81
N PRO A 109 5.90 -32.36 -19.77
CA PRO A 109 5.32 -31.08 -19.50
C PRO A 109 3.97 -31.17 -18.75
N VAL A 110 3.24 -32.27 -18.88
CA VAL A 110 1.94 -32.45 -18.24
C VAL A 110 2.11 -32.72 -16.74
N LYS A 111 3.05 -33.59 -16.36
CA LYS A 111 3.35 -33.84 -14.94
C LYS A 111 4.08 -32.65 -14.32
N GLU A 112 4.95 -31.93 -15.06
CA GLU A 112 5.55 -30.66 -14.60
C GLU A 112 4.47 -29.62 -14.32
N ALA A 113 3.49 -29.42 -15.23
CA ALA A 113 2.40 -28.47 -15.05
C ALA A 113 1.54 -28.81 -13.82
N ARG A 114 1.29 -30.12 -13.54
CA ARG A 114 0.57 -30.51 -12.31
C ARG A 114 1.30 -30.10 -11.04
N ALA A 115 2.62 -30.28 -10.98
CA ALA A 115 3.40 -29.85 -9.83
C ALA A 115 3.38 -28.32 -9.68
N LEU A 116 3.50 -27.58 -10.78
CA LEU A 116 3.41 -26.12 -10.79
C LEU A 116 2.03 -25.59 -10.32
N ILE A 117 0.93 -26.24 -10.71
CA ILE A 117 -0.42 -25.87 -10.25
C ILE A 117 -0.49 -25.99 -8.73
N GLN A 118 0.02 -27.10 -8.15
CA GLN A 118 0.00 -27.29 -6.69
C GLN A 118 0.90 -26.27 -5.98
N LEU A 119 2.09 -25.97 -6.51
CA LEU A 119 2.96 -24.91 -6.02
C LEU A 119 2.24 -23.57 -6.02
N GLY A 120 1.50 -23.25 -7.10
CA GLY A 120 0.68 -22.05 -7.20
C GLY A 120 -0.35 -21.93 -6.08
N TYR A 121 -1.08 -23.00 -5.79
CA TYR A 121 -2.03 -23.04 -4.69
C TYR A 121 -1.38 -22.86 -3.31
N ILE A 122 -0.24 -23.55 -3.06
CA ILE A 122 0.45 -23.50 -1.77
C ILE A 122 1.03 -22.11 -1.51
N GLU A 123 1.66 -21.51 -2.52
CA GLU A 123 2.20 -20.15 -2.38
C GLU A 123 1.08 -19.12 -2.18
N GLY A 124 -0.08 -19.30 -2.82
CA GLY A 124 -1.27 -18.50 -2.54
C GLY A 124 -1.69 -18.59 -1.08
N ARG A 125 -1.76 -19.81 -0.50
CA ARG A 125 -2.09 -20.00 0.92
C ARG A 125 -1.05 -19.43 1.89
N LYS A 126 0.22 -19.33 1.48
CA LYS A 126 1.28 -18.68 2.25
C LYS A 126 1.23 -17.15 2.17
N GLY A 127 0.38 -16.59 1.33
CA GLY A 127 0.37 -15.15 1.03
C GLY A 127 1.46 -14.72 0.04
N GLU A 128 2.22 -15.65 -0.54
CA GLU A 128 3.26 -15.39 -1.54
C GLU A 128 2.67 -15.29 -2.96
N TRP A 129 1.77 -14.33 -3.12
CA TRP A 129 0.89 -14.20 -4.28
C TRP A 129 1.61 -14.12 -5.63
N LEU A 130 2.74 -13.39 -5.70
CA LEU A 130 3.52 -13.27 -6.93
C LEU A 130 4.17 -14.58 -7.34
N ASN A 131 4.60 -15.39 -6.37
CA ASN A 131 5.15 -16.71 -6.63
C ASN A 131 4.06 -17.66 -7.09
N GLY A 132 2.91 -17.67 -6.41
CA GLY A 132 1.75 -18.48 -6.79
C GLY A 132 1.29 -18.20 -8.22
N PHE A 133 1.11 -16.92 -8.53
CA PHE A 133 0.76 -16.46 -9.87
C PHE A 133 1.78 -16.95 -10.93
N SER A 134 3.08 -16.82 -10.64
CA SER A 134 4.12 -17.26 -11.56
C SER A 134 4.11 -18.77 -11.81
N TYR A 135 3.87 -19.58 -10.80
CA TYR A 135 3.77 -21.01 -10.99
C TYR A 135 2.58 -21.38 -11.88
N LEU A 136 1.43 -20.73 -11.70
CA LEU A 136 0.23 -20.99 -12.52
C LEU A 136 0.44 -20.58 -13.98
N THR A 137 1.08 -19.44 -14.23
CA THR A 137 1.40 -18.99 -15.59
C THR A 137 2.45 -19.87 -16.26
N GLN A 138 3.48 -20.32 -15.53
CA GLN A 138 4.44 -21.32 -16.03
C GLN A 138 3.75 -22.64 -16.40
N ALA A 139 2.81 -23.11 -15.59
CA ALA A 139 2.03 -24.31 -15.91
C ALA A 139 1.25 -24.14 -17.20
N GLN A 140 0.62 -22.99 -17.40
CA GLN A 140 -0.15 -22.68 -18.61
C GLN A 140 0.71 -22.71 -19.87
N ASN A 141 1.96 -22.23 -19.78
CA ASN A 141 2.88 -22.18 -20.91
C ASN A 141 3.42 -23.55 -21.33
N LEU A 142 3.42 -24.52 -20.42
CA LEU A 142 3.92 -25.87 -20.69
C LEU A 142 2.95 -26.75 -21.48
N ILE A 143 1.64 -26.43 -21.49
CA ILE A 143 0.60 -27.32 -21.99
C ILE A 143 -0.23 -26.68 -23.11
N ASP A 144 -0.74 -27.55 -23.97
CA ASP A 144 -1.70 -27.18 -25.01
C ASP A 144 -3.13 -27.22 -24.45
N ASP A 145 -3.89 -26.15 -24.65
CA ASP A 145 -5.23 -25.99 -24.11
C ASP A 145 -6.23 -26.96 -24.74
N GLN A 146 -6.03 -27.37 -26.00
CA GLN A 146 -6.93 -28.31 -26.68
C GLN A 146 -6.76 -29.76 -26.21
N GLN A 147 -5.51 -30.14 -25.86
CA GLN A 147 -5.20 -31.51 -25.48
C GLN A 147 -5.21 -31.76 -23.97
N ASN A 148 -5.07 -30.69 -23.16
CA ASN A 148 -4.85 -30.77 -21.73
C ASN A 148 -5.94 -30.03 -20.93
N ALA A 149 -7.20 -30.21 -21.29
CA ALA A 149 -8.33 -29.51 -20.67
C ALA A 149 -8.37 -29.64 -19.14
N ALA A 150 -7.99 -30.79 -18.56
CA ALA A 150 -7.99 -30.98 -17.10
C ALA A 150 -6.94 -30.12 -16.39
N GLN A 151 -5.75 -29.94 -16.99
CA GLN A 151 -4.69 -29.10 -16.45
C GLN A 151 -5.04 -27.62 -16.61
N MET A 152 -5.59 -27.22 -17.78
CA MET A 152 -6.09 -25.86 -17.98
C MET A 152 -7.19 -25.51 -16.99
N ALA A 153 -8.07 -26.44 -16.68
CA ALA A 153 -9.07 -26.27 -15.63
C ALA A 153 -8.44 -26.05 -14.25
N GLY A 154 -7.41 -26.82 -13.91
CA GLY A 154 -6.67 -26.67 -12.66
C GLY A 154 -5.96 -25.31 -12.54
N ILE A 155 -5.40 -24.81 -13.66
CA ILE A 155 -4.78 -23.48 -13.71
C ILE A 155 -5.83 -22.39 -13.49
N ALA A 156 -6.94 -22.45 -14.23
CA ALA A 156 -8.02 -21.49 -14.10
C ALA A 156 -8.63 -21.50 -12.69
N ALA A 157 -8.83 -22.70 -12.08
CA ALA A 157 -9.26 -22.82 -10.71
C ALA A 157 -8.27 -22.21 -9.71
N GLY A 158 -6.96 -22.43 -9.92
CA GLY A 158 -5.89 -21.83 -9.13
C GLY A 158 -5.86 -20.30 -9.21
N LEU A 159 -6.06 -19.77 -10.41
CA LEU A 159 -6.19 -18.31 -10.60
C LEU A 159 -7.46 -17.77 -9.94
N GLY A 160 -8.59 -18.50 -10.00
CA GLY A 160 -9.83 -18.15 -9.32
C GLY A 160 -9.60 -18.02 -7.80
N TYR A 161 -9.01 -19.04 -7.20
CA TYR A 161 -8.64 -19.04 -5.79
C TYR A 161 -7.71 -17.87 -5.44
N PHE A 162 -6.70 -17.63 -6.28
CA PHE A 162 -5.78 -16.50 -6.11
C PHE A 162 -6.52 -15.15 -6.06
N PHE A 163 -7.46 -14.92 -6.99
CA PHE A 163 -8.19 -13.65 -7.03
C PHE A 163 -9.14 -13.49 -5.85
N ASP A 164 -9.83 -14.55 -5.42
CA ASP A 164 -10.72 -14.51 -4.26
C ASP A 164 -9.96 -14.13 -2.98
N GLU A 165 -8.85 -14.82 -2.71
CA GLU A 165 -8.01 -14.55 -1.54
C GLU A 165 -7.31 -13.17 -1.58
N SER A 166 -7.12 -12.63 -2.79
CA SER A 166 -6.54 -11.30 -2.99
C SER A 166 -7.57 -10.16 -2.84
N GLY A 167 -8.84 -10.49 -2.58
CA GLY A 167 -9.92 -9.49 -2.50
C GLY A 167 -10.38 -8.95 -3.85
N LEU A 168 -10.27 -9.77 -4.91
CA LEU A 168 -10.68 -9.47 -6.28
C LEU A 168 -11.68 -10.52 -6.80
N PRO A 169 -12.82 -10.75 -6.10
CA PRO A 169 -13.73 -11.86 -6.39
C PRO A 169 -14.39 -11.78 -7.77
N GLU A 170 -14.54 -10.58 -8.37
CA GLU A 170 -15.06 -10.46 -9.74
C GLU A 170 -14.15 -11.18 -10.75
N TYR A 171 -12.83 -11.11 -10.55
CA TYR A 171 -11.87 -11.83 -11.40
C TYR A 171 -11.83 -13.31 -11.06
N GLY A 172 -12.00 -13.67 -9.78
CA GLY A 172 -12.16 -15.05 -9.32
C GLY A 172 -13.30 -15.74 -10.03
N LEU A 173 -14.47 -15.09 -10.10
CA LEU A 173 -15.66 -15.59 -10.77
C LEU A 173 -15.40 -15.94 -12.25
N ILE A 174 -14.71 -15.07 -12.99
CA ILE A 174 -14.35 -15.31 -14.40
C ILE A 174 -13.50 -16.58 -14.53
N GLN A 175 -12.51 -16.73 -13.66
CA GLN A 175 -11.60 -17.86 -13.73
C GLN A 175 -12.26 -19.19 -13.33
N TYR A 176 -13.13 -19.20 -12.33
CA TYR A 176 -13.88 -20.40 -11.97
C TYR A 176 -14.87 -20.81 -13.07
N GLN A 177 -15.48 -19.85 -13.75
CA GLN A 177 -16.33 -20.14 -14.92
C GLN A 177 -15.52 -20.79 -16.06
N ARG A 178 -14.32 -20.27 -16.36
CA ARG A 178 -13.40 -20.91 -17.31
C ARG A 178 -12.98 -22.31 -16.85
N ALA A 179 -12.72 -22.50 -15.57
CA ALA A 179 -12.38 -23.81 -15.04
C ALA A 179 -13.54 -24.80 -15.21
N LYS A 180 -14.79 -24.37 -15.01
CA LYS A 180 -15.98 -25.21 -15.29
C LYS A 180 -16.02 -25.68 -16.76
N GLU A 181 -15.82 -24.77 -17.72
CA GLU A 181 -15.81 -25.10 -19.15
C GLU A 181 -14.72 -26.14 -19.49
N TYR A 182 -13.50 -25.95 -18.95
CA TYR A 182 -12.42 -26.91 -19.15
C TYR A 182 -12.67 -28.27 -18.49
N TYR A 183 -13.21 -28.30 -17.25
CA TYR A 183 -13.57 -29.58 -16.61
C TYR A 183 -14.70 -30.29 -17.33
N GLN A 184 -15.65 -29.57 -17.90
CA GLN A 184 -16.69 -30.15 -18.76
C GLN A 184 -16.08 -30.81 -20.00
N ARG A 185 -15.13 -30.13 -20.67
CA ARG A 185 -14.37 -30.68 -21.81
C ARG A 185 -13.52 -31.90 -21.42
N ALA A 186 -13.02 -31.91 -20.20
CA ALA A 186 -12.24 -33.02 -19.65
C ALA A 186 -13.09 -34.18 -19.13
N HIS A 187 -14.42 -34.09 -19.20
CA HIS A 187 -15.35 -35.06 -18.63
C HIS A 187 -15.10 -35.35 -17.13
N ASN A 188 -14.64 -34.36 -16.37
CA ASN A 188 -14.40 -34.47 -14.94
C ASN A 188 -15.55 -33.83 -14.15
N GLU A 189 -16.61 -34.60 -13.93
CA GLU A 189 -17.84 -34.12 -13.31
C GLU A 189 -17.65 -33.66 -11.86
N ARG A 190 -16.86 -34.35 -11.05
CA ARG A 190 -16.60 -33.96 -9.68
C ARG A 190 -15.92 -32.61 -9.62
N SER A 191 -14.85 -32.41 -10.41
CA SER A 191 -14.12 -31.10 -10.41
C SER A 191 -14.99 -29.99 -10.99
N TYR A 192 -15.85 -30.27 -11.98
CA TYR A 192 -16.86 -29.34 -12.47
C TYR A 192 -17.78 -28.87 -11.34
N ASN A 193 -18.33 -29.82 -10.55
CA ASN A 193 -19.21 -29.49 -9.43
C ASN A 193 -18.46 -28.71 -8.31
N ARG A 194 -17.18 -29.01 -8.08
CA ARG A 194 -16.36 -28.17 -7.17
C ARG A 194 -16.23 -26.74 -7.66
N GLN A 195 -16.07 -26.51 -8.96
CA GLN A 195 -16.04 -25.13 -9.46
C GLN A 195 -17.42 -24.46 -9.35
N THR A 196 -18.52 -25.21 -9.46
CA THR A 196 -19.86 -24.70 -9.20
C THR A 196 -19.99 -24.23 -7.74
N MET A 197 -19.45 -25.00 -6.79
CA MET A 197 -19.39 -24.63 -5.38
C MET A 197 -18.55 -23.34 -5.16
N PHE A 198 -17.37 -23.23 -5.78
CA PHE A 198 -16.54 -22.02 -5.66
C PHE A 198 -17.18 -20.79 -6.32
N VAL A 199 -17.87 -20.94 -7.45
CA VAL A 199 -18.69 -19.87 -8.03
C VAL A 199 -19.76 -19.41 -7.04
N GLY A 200 -20.40 -20.34 -6.33
CA GLY A 200 -21.35 -20.01 -5.27
C GLY A 200 -20.70 -19.25 -4.11
N TYR A 201 -19.52 -19.67 -3.66
CA TYR A 201 -18.77 -18.97 -2.64
C TYR A 201 -18.34 -17.55 -3.09
N THR A 202 -17.89 -17.41 -4.33
CA THR A 202 -17.53 -16.10 -4.89
C THR A 202 -18.74 -15.18 -5.00
N TYR A 203 -19.92 -15.69 -5.36
CA TYR A 203 -21.17 -14.92 -5.29
C TYR A 203 -21.50 -14.47 -3.85
N PHE A 204 -21.22 -15.30 -2.85
CA PHE A 204 -21.35 -14.90 -1.45
C PHE A 204 -20.41 -13.73 -1.10
N GLN A 205 -19.15 -13.78 -1.51
CA GLN A 205 -18.19 -12.68 -1.31
C GLN A 205 -18.64 -11.38 -2.00
N LEU A 206 -19.36 -11.50 -3.12
CA LEU A 206 -19.94 -10.37 -3.86
C LEU A 206 -21.31 -9.91 -3.29
N GLU A 207 -21.73 -10.43 -2.13
CA GLU A 207 -23.02 -10.16 -1.47
C GLU A 207 -24.25 -10.54 -2.32
N ARG A 208 -24.07 -11.41 -3.31
CA ARG A 208 -25.09 -11.93 -4.22
C ARG A 208 -25.67 -13.23 -3.66
N TYR A 209 -26.35 -13.15 -2.52
CA TYR A 209 -26.72 -14.31 -1.69
C TYR A 209 -27.65 -15.29 -2.38
N SER A 210 -28.65 -14.81 -3.13
CA SER A 210 -29.58 -15.69 -3.86
C SER A 210 -28.87 -16.55 -4.92
N GLU A 211 -27.90 -15.96 -5.63
CA GLU A 211 -27.12 -16.66 -6.65
C GLU A 211 -26.10 -17.60 -5.99
N ALA A 212 -25.53 -17.20 -4.86
CA ALA A 212 -24.67 -18.06 -4.04
C ALA A 212 -25.41 -19.33 -3.62
N LEU A 213 -26.61 -19.22 -3.03
CA LEU A 213 -27.41 -20.36 -2.60
C LEU A 213 -27.77 -21.26 -3.78
N ALA A 214 -28.15 -20.70 -4.93
CA ALA A 214 -28.48 -21.49 -6.09
C ALA A 214 -27.32 -22.39 -6.57
N GLN A 215 -26.11 -21.81 -6.67
CA GLN A 215 -24.93 -22.57 -7.09
C GLN A 215 -24.47 -23.57 -6.03
N LEU A 216 -24.52 -23.22 -4.75
CA LEU A 216 -24.12 -24.09 -3.64
C LEU A 216 -25.08 -25.28 -3.50
N GLN A 217 -26.41 -25.07 -3.62
CA GLN A 217 -27.41 -26.12 -3.57
C GLN A 217 -27.34 -27.06 -4.79
N GLU A 218 -27.06 -26.53 -5.98
CA GLU A 218 -26.77 -27.32 -7.17
C GLU A 218 -25.57 -28.24 -6.95
N ALA A 219 -24.47 -27.71 -6.47
CA ALA A 219 -23.24 -28.47 -6.17
C ALA A 219 -23.49 -29.53 -5.10
N LEU A 220 -24.16 -29.15 -4.00
CA LEU A 220 -24.51 -30.05 -2.90
C LEU A 220 -25.30 -31.26 -3.39
N ALA A 221 -26.40 -31.05 -4.15
CA ALA A 221 -27.24 -32.15 -4.68
C ALA A 221 -26.42 -33.10 -5.56
N LYS A 222 -25.44 -32.61 -6.30
CA LYS A 222 -24.55 -33.44 -7.11
C LYS A 222 -23.58 -34.27 -6.27
N PHE A 223 -22.99 -33.68 -5.21
CA PHE A 223 -22.09 -34.38 -4.31
C PHE A 223 -22.85 -35.44 -3.47
N GLU A 224 -24.03 -35.15 -2.96
CA GLU A 224 -24.85 -36.09 -2.20
C GLU A 224 -25.27 -37.34 -3.05
N SER A 225 -25.47 -37.15 -4.37
CA SER A 225 -25.78 -38.25 -5.29
C SER A 225 -24.55 -39.00 -5.78
N SER A 226 -23.36 -38.56 -5.50
CA SER A 226 -22.11 -39.12 -5.97
C SER A 226 -21.67 -40.33 -5.13
N SER A 227 -21.17 -41.38 -5.77
CA SER A 227 -20.52 -42.51 -5.10
C SER A 227 -18.99 -42.34 -4.92
N ASP A 228 -18.44 -41.18 -5.30
CA ASP A 228 -17.02 -40.88 -5.14
C ASP A 228 -16.68 -40.73 -3.66
N PRO A 229 -15.70 -41.47 -3.12
CA PRO A 229 -15.30 -41.40 -1.68
C PRO A 229 -14.88 -40.00 -1.20
N GLY A 230 -14.49 -39.11 -2.12
CA GLY A 230 -14.12 -37.74 -1.76
C GLY A 230 -15.33 -36.79 -1.65
N SER A 231 -16.52 -37.19 -2.12
CA SER A 231 -17.72 -36.33 -2.14
C SER A 231 -18.22 -35.95 -0.73
N GLU A 232 -17.91 -36.76 0.30
CA GLU A 232 -18.25 -36.44 1.69
C GLU A 232 -17.62 -35.11 2.17
N PHE A 233 -16.40 -34.83 1.75
CA PHE A 233 -15.72 -33.57 2.06
C PHE A 233 -16.36 -32.41 1.29
N ASP A 234 -16.65 -32.60 0.01
CA ASP A 234 -17.30 -31.60 -0.83
C ASP A 234 -18.71 -31.24 -0.29
N VAL A 235 -19.45 -32.24 0.24
CA VAL A 235 -20.74 -32.04 0.94
C VAL A 235 -20.57 -31.17 2.18
N ALA A 236 -19.56 -31.47 3.01
CA ALA A 236 -19.28 -30.68 4.21
C ALA A 236 -18.90 -29.22 3.87
N GLU A 237 -18.07 -28.99 2.85
CA GLU A 237 -17.72 -27.66 2.35
C GLU A 237 -18.96 -26.90 1.82
N CYS A 238 -19.84 -27.56 1.07
CA CYS A 238 -21.11 -26.95 0.61
C CYS A 238 -21.97 -26.51 1.80
N HIS A 239 -22.13 -27.37 2.81
CA HIS A 239 -22.89 -27.01 4.01
C HIS A 239 -22.24 -25.84 4.77
N GLU A 240 -20.91 -25.78 4.85
CA GLU A 240 -20.20 -24.66 5.45
C GLU A 240 -20.52 -23.35 4.73
N TYR A 241 -20.37 -23.30 3.39
CA TYR A 241 -20.66 -22.09 2.62
C TYR A 241 -22.14 -21.71 2.66
N ILE A 242 -23.07 -22.65 2.57
CA ILE A 242 -24.52 -22.40 2.75
C ILE A 242 -24.78 -21.82 4.15
N GLY A 243 -24.13 -22.36 5.18
CA GLY A 243 -24.22 -21.84 6.54
C GLY A 243 -23.71 -20.41 6.67
N GLN A 244 -22.66 -20.04 5.95
CA GLN A 244 -22.13 -18.67 5.91
C GLN A 244 -23.12 -17.72 5.20
N VAL A 245 -23.72 -18.14 4.09
CA VAL A 245 -24.74 -17.33 3.40
C VAL A 245 -25.93 -17.06 4.32
N TYR A 246 -26.48 -18.11 4.98
CA TYR A 246 -27.58 -17.92 5.95
C TYR A 246 -27.20 -17.08 7.16
N LEU A 247 -25.93 -17.12 7.60
CA LEU A 247 -25.44 -16.23 8.65
C LEU A 247 -25.45 -14.77 8.19
N ALA A 248 -25.01 -14.49 6.96
CA ALA A 248 -25.03 -13.15 6.37
C ALA A 248 -26.45 -12.62 6.19
N GLU A 249 -27.41 -13.49 5.80
CA GLU A 249 -28.83 -13.16 5.72
C GLU A 249 -29.54 -13.11 7.10
N GLU A 250 -28.79 -13.24 8.22
CA GLU A 250 -29.32 -13.26 9.59
C GLU A 250 -30.30 -14.42 9.88
N GLN A 251 -30.28 -15.47 9.04
CA GLN A 251 -31.12 -16.68 9.18
C GLN A 251 -30.42 -17.70 10.11
N TYR A 252 -30.15 -17.32 11.35
CA TYR A 252 -29.29 -18.04 12.30
C TYR A 252 -29.66 -19.51 12.54
N ASN A 253 -30.95 -19.85 12.54
CA ASN A 253 -31.38 -21.25 12.75
C ASN A 253 -31.02 -22.13 11.54
N LEU A 254 -31.17 -21.61 10.32
CA LEU A 254 -30.77 -22.34 9.12
C LEU A 254 -29.24 -22.45 9.06
N ALA A 255 -28.51 -21.38 9.40
CA ALA A 255 -27.06 -21.44 9.49
C ALA A 255 -26.60 -22.56 10.45
N LEU A 256 -27.16 -22.64 11.66
CA LEU A 256 -26.82 -23.70 12.61
C LEU A 256 -27.23 -25.11 12.12
N GLN A 257 -28.35 -25.24 11.41
CA GLN A 257 -28.78 -26.54 10.84
C GLN A 257 -27.70 -27.11 9.90
N HIS A 258 -27.07 -26.24 9.09
CA HIS A 258 -26.00 -26.63 8.18
C HIS A 258 -24.66 -26.81 8.90
N LEU A 259 -24.29 -25.92 9.84
CA LEU A 259 -22.96 -25.89 10.43
C LEU A 259 -22.73 -26.92 11.54
N LEU A 260 -23.72 -27.21 12.42
CA LEU A 260 -23.53 -28.03 13.62
C LEU A 260 -23.04 -29.47 13.34
N PRO A 261 -23.44 -30.17 12.26
CA PRO A 261 -22.97 -31.53 11.99
C PRO A 261 -21.51 -31.60 11.56
N ILE A 262 -20.95 -30.53 11.00
CA ILE A 262 -19.68 -30.53 10.26
C ILE A 262 -18.44 -30.74 11.16
N PRO A 263 -18.30 -30.10 12.34
CA PRO A 263 -17.11 -30.29 13.15
C PRO A 263 -16.83 -31.76 13.53
N ALA A 264 -17.86 -32.51 13.88
CA ALA A 264 -17.73 -33.93 14.21
C ALA A 264 -17.27 -34.78 13.01
N PHE A 265 -17.73 -34.42 11.78
CA PHE A 265 -17.25 -35.05 10.55
C PHE A 265 -15.75 -34.80 10.34
N PHE A 266 -15.28 -33.57 10.36
CA PHE A 266 -13.87 -33.26 10.20
C PHE A 266 -12.99 -33.85 11.29
N GLU A 267 -13.43 -33.82 12.54
CA GLU A 267 -12.72 -34.46 13.67
C GLU A 267 -12.56 -35.97 13.48
N SER A 268 -13.58 -36.65 12.96
CA SER A 268 -13.53 -38.09 12.63
C SER A 268 -12.48 -38.41 11.56
N LYS A 269 -12.23 -37.45 10.66
CA LYS A 269 -11.22 -37.53 9.62
C LYS A 269 -9.86 -36.93 10.06
N ARG A 270 -9.71 -36.56 11.36
CA ARG A 270 -8.54 -35.89 11.94
C ARG A 270 -8.17 -34.55 11.29
N ASN A 271 -9.13 -33.91 10.62
CA ASN A 271 -8.97 -32.60 10.04
C ASN A 271 -9.38 -31.52 11.06
N TYR A 272 -8.51 -31.27 12.03
CA TYR A 272 -8.79 -30.35 13.15
C TYR A 272 -8.84 -28.89 12.72
N SER A 273 -8.15 -28.50 11.66
CA SER A 273 -8.16 -27.12 11.14
C SER A 273 -9.52 -26.75 10.59
N ASP A 274 -10.12 -27.59 9.74
CA ASP A 274 -11.44 -27.30 9.17
C ASP A 274 -12.55 -27.44 10.24
N ALA A 275 -12.42 -28.40 11.16
CA ALA A 275 -13.30 -28.47 12.32
C ALA A 275 -13.25 -27.17 13.17
N ALA A 276 -12.07 -26.60 13.37
CA ALA A 276 -11.89 -25.35 14.09
C ALA A 276 -12.50 -24.15 13.33
N GLN A 277 -12.40 -24.13 12.00
CA GLN A 277 -13.01 -23.09 11.17
C GLN A 277 -14.53 -23.06 11.35
N VAL A 278 -15.16 -24.22 11.23
CA VAL A 278 -16.63 -24.30 11.38
C VAL A 278 -17.06 -23.99 12.82
N LYS A 279 -16.29 -24.38 13.84
CA LYS A 279 -16.56 -23.96 15.23
C LYS A 279 -16.50 -22.43 15.37
N GLY A 280 -15.56 -21.77 14.67
CA GLY A 280 -15.51 -20.30 14.62
C GLY A 280 -16.80 -19.70 14.07
N LEU A 281 -17.31 -20.23 12.95
CA LEU A 281 -18.59 -19.81 12.35
C LEU A 281 -19.78 -20.05 13.29
N ILE A 282 -19.83 -21.22 13.93
CA ILE A 282 -20.87 -21.52 14.93
C ILE A 282 -20.82 -20.52 16.10
N GLY A 283 -19.60 -20.17 16.53
CA GLY A 283 -19.37 -19.14 17.55
C GLY A 283 -19.95 -17.78 17.12
N GLU A 284 -19.76 -17.38 15.86
CA GLU A 284 -20.32 -16.15 15.32
C GLU A 284 -21.85 -16.20 15.28
N VAL A 285 -22.45 -17.29 14.81
CA VAL A 285 -23.91 -17.44 14.82
C VAL A 285 -24.45 -17.26 16.23
N TYR A 286 -23.85 -17.91 17.22
CA TYR A 286 -24.31 -17.79 18.61
C TYR A 286 -24.11 -16.37 19.15
N GLN A 287 -23.03 -15.70 18.78
CA GLN A 287 -22.82 -14.30 19.15
C GLN A 287 -23.88 -13.38 18.57
N ARG A 288 -24.26 -13.56 17.28
CA ARG A 288 -25.33 -12.81 16.64
C ARG A 288 -26.72 -13.09 17.28
N GLN A 289 -26.92 -14.31 17.80
CA GLN A 289 -28.10 -14.65 18.59
C GLN A 289 -28.08 -14.14 20.03
N GLY A 290 -27.01 -13.49 20.49
CA GLY A 290 -26.85 -13.07 21.88
C GLY A 290 -26.53 -14.21 22.88
N LYS A 291 -26.25 -15.42 22.42
CA LYS A 291 -25.90 -16.59 23.22
C LYS A 291 -24.40 -16.60 23.57
N ILE A 292 -24.00 -15.64 24.41
CA ILE A 292 -22.59 -15.29 24.67
C ILE A 292 -21.74 -16.49 25.12
N GLU A 293 -22.21 -17.31 26.07
CA GLU A 293 -21.42 -18.46 26.59
C GLU A 293 -21.19 -19.54 25.52
N LEU A 294 -22.19 -19.81 24.67
CA LEU A 294 -22.03 -20.72 23.54
C LEU A 294 -21.06 -20.16 22.47
N ALA A 295 -21.13 -18.87 22.20
CA ALA A 295 -20.20 -18.19 21.33
C ALA A 295 -18.75 -18.30 21.85
N ARG A 296 -18.54 -17.95 23.13
CA ARG A 296 -17.24 -18.05 23.82
C ARG A 296 -16.65 -19.45 23.70
N THR A 297 -17.45 -20.46 24.08
CA THR A 297 -17.01 -21.87 24.05
C THR A 297 -16.57 -22.31 22.66
N ASN A 298 -17.33 -21.95 21.62
CA ASN A 298 -17.00 -22.32 20.25
C ASN A 298 -15.78 -21.56 19.73
N TYR A 299 -15.65 -20.25 19.99
CA TYR A 299 -14.46 -19.49 19.63
C TYR A 299 -13.19 -19.99 20.33
N GLN A 300 -13.27 -20.33 21.62
CA GLN A 300 -12.13 -20.91 22.35
C GLN A 300 -11.70 -22.26 21.78
N ALA A 301 -12.67 -23.11 21.41
CA ALA A 301 -12.39 -24.38 20.75
C ALA A 301 -11.74 -24.19 19.38
N ALA A 302 -12.23 -23.21 18.60
CA ALA A 302 -11.64 -22.84 17.31
C ALA A 302 -10.21 -22.31 17.46
N LEU A 303 -9.99 -21.36 18.40
CA LEU A 303 -8.67 -20.78 18.67
C LEU A 303 -7.66 -21.84 19.09
N LYS A 304 -8.07 -22.81 19.92
CA LYS A 304 -7.24 -23.95 20.31
C LYS A 304 -6.83 -24.77 19.07
N GLY A 305 -7.79 -25.12 18.21
CA GLY A 305 -7.52 -25.91 17.01
C GLY A 305 -6.55 -25.19 16.05
N PHE A 306 -6.68 -23.87 15.85
CA PHE A 306 -5.75 -23.12 15.01
C PHE A 306 -4.36 -22.92 15.61
N ARG A 307 -4.24 -22.86 16.95
CA ARG A 307 -2.94 -22.88 17.62
C ARG A 307 -2.21 -24.21 17.39
N GLU A 308 -2.93 -25.33 17.48
CA GLU A 308 -2.40 -26.67 17.23
C GLU A 308 -2.02 -26.87 15.74
N ALA A 309 -2.80 -26.32 14.82
CA ALA A 309 -2.55 -26.36 13.38
C ALA A 309 -1.48 -25.34 12.91
N THR A 310 -0.98 -24.46 13.79
CA THR A 310 -0.04 -23.36 13.47
C THR A 310 -0.53 -22.44 12.35
N ASP A 311 -1.86 -22.30 12.20
CA ASP A 311 -2.51 -21.44 11.22
C ASP A 311 -2.65 -20.01 11.78
N SER A 312 -1.65 -19.15 11.50
CA SER A 312 -1.61 -17.78 12.01
C SER A 312 -2.72 -16.90 11.43
N VAL A 313 -3.14 -17.13 10.18
CA VAL A 313 -4.19 -16.34 9.52
C VAL A 313 -5.53 -16.54 10.22
N LYS A 314 -5.98 -17.80 10.30
CA LYS A 314 -7.26 -18.15 10.93
C LYS A 314 -7.24 -17.88 12.44
N ARG A 315 -6.07 -18.06 13.08
CA ARG A 315 -5.86 -17.72 14.49
C ARG A 315 -6.09 -16.24 14.76
N ALA A 316 -5.56 -15.35 13.89
CA ALA A 316 -5.78 -13.90 14.03
C ALA A 316 -7.24 -13.52 13.93
N VAL A 317 -8.01 -14.15 13.02
CA VAL A 317 -9.45 -13.90 12.83
C VAL A 317 -10.25 -14.30 14.08
N VAL A 318 -10.03 -15.51 14.59
CA VAL A 318 -10.80 -16.03 15.74
C VAL A 318 -10.40 -15.36 17.05
N ALA A 319 -9.11 -15.03 17.21
CA ALA A 319 -8.66 -14.24 18.37
C ALA A 319 -9.31 -12.85 18.37
N PHE A 320 -9.44 -12.20 17.20
CA PHE A 320 -10.17 -10.94 17.06
C PHE A 320 -11.64 -11.08 17.45
N ALA A 321 -12.34 -12.10 16.94
CA ALA A 321 -13.76 -12.34 17.26
C ALA A 321 -13.96 -12.54 18.77
N LEU A 322 -13.10 -13.34 19.39
CA LEU A 322 -13.14 -13.60 20.83
C LEU A 322 -12.81 -12.34 21.64
N GLY A 323 -11.79 -11.59 21.25
CA GLY A 323 -11.42 -10.33 21.89
C GLY A 323 -12.55 -9.29 21.83
N ARG A 324 -13.23 -9.18 20.70
CA ARG A 324 -14.40 -8.32 20.52
C ARG A 324 -15.59 -8.78 21.38
N LEU A 325 -15.80 -10.09 21.48
CA LEU A 325 -16.82 -10.65 22.37
C LEU A 325 -16.54 -10.25 23.83
N GLU A 326 -15.32 -10.46 24.31
CA GLU A 326 -14.94 -10.13 25.70
C GLU A 326 -15.00 -8.62 25.96
N LEU A 327 -14.61 -7.79 24.97
CA LEU A 327 -14.72 -6.33 25.07
C LEU A 327 -16.16 -5.87 25.27
N THR A 328 -17.11 -6.47 24.52
CA THR A 328 -18.54 -6.14 24.67
C THR A 328 -19.12 -6.58 26.02
N GLN A 329 -18.53 -7.61 26.63
CA GLN A 329 -18.92 -8.08 27.98
C GLN A 329 -18.21 -7.30 29.12
N GLY A 330 -17.32 -6.35 28.80
CA GLY A 330 -16.55 -5.61 29.79
C GLY A 330 -15.38 -6.39 30.41
N ASN A 331 -15.04 -7.55 29.88
CA ASN A 331 -13.92 -8.39 30.31
C ASN A 331 -12.60 -7.90 29.70
N TYR A 332 -12.17 -6.69 30.06
CA TYR A 332 -11.07 -5.97 29.36
C TYR A 332 -9.73 -6.70 29.42
N ASP A 333 -9.41 -7.46 30.49
CA ASP A 333 -8.14 -8.22 30.58
C ASP A 333 -8.10 -9.36 29.56
N ALA A 334 -9.19 -10.10 29.42
CA ALA A 334 -9.32 -11.16 28.43
C ALA A 334 -9.36 -10.58 27.00
N ALA A 335 -10.10 -9.48 26.79
CA ALA A 335 -10.18 -8.78 25.52
C ALA A 335 -8.79 -8.30 25.06
N GLU A 336 -8.02 -7.65 25.94
CA GLU A 336 -6.66 -7.19 25.64
C GLU A 336 -5.78 -8.36 25.18
N SER A 337 -5.83 -9.49 25.91
CA SER A 337 -5.01 -10.67 25.58
C SER A 337 -5.31 -11.23 24.18
N TYR A 338 -6.61 -11.41 23.87
CA TYR A 338 -7.02 -11.96 22.57
C TYR A 338 -6.81 -10.97 21.41
N LEU A 339 -7.09 -9.69 21.64
CA LEU A 339 -6.88 -8.65 20.61
C LEU A 339 -5.40 -8.47 20.33
N LYS A 340 -4.54 -8.52 21.36
CA LYS A 340 -3.10 -8.50 21.17
C LYS A 340 -2.62 -9.72 20.36
N GLU A 341 -3.09 -10.93 20.68
CA GLU A 341 -2.78 -12.13 19.90
C GLU A 341 -3.20 -11.96 18.43
N SER A 342 -4.35 -11.35 18.17
CA SER A 342 -4.81 -11.06 16.81
C SER A 342 -3.87 -10.10 16.09
N ILE A 343 -3.45 -9.00 16.76
CA ILE A 343 -2.51 -8.02 16.18
C ILE A 343 -1.16 -8.65 15.91
N ASP A 344 -0.58 -9.38 16.88
CA ASP A 344 0.73 -10.01 16.74
C ASP A 344 0.76 -10.95 15.50
N ASN A 345 -0.27 -11.81 15.34
CA ASN A 345 -0.38 -12.67 14.15
C ASN A 345 -0.64 -11.89 12.86
N THR A 346 -1.33 -10.75 12.93
CA THR A 346 -1.56 -9.88 11.78
C THR A 346 -0.25 -9.25 11.30
N GLU A 347 0.62 -8.83 12.21
CA GLU A 347 1.93 -8.27 11.88
C GLU A 347 2.86 -9.35 11.29
N ASP A 348 2.84 -10.58 11.82
CA ASP A 348 3.59 -11.70 11.24
C ASP A 348 3.21 -11.95 9.77
N ILE A 349 1.90 -12.01 9.47
CA ILE A 349 1.39 -12.19 8.10
C ILE A 349 1.82 -11.02 7.20
N ARG A 350 1.71 -9.80 7.72
CA ARG A 350 2.03 -8.58 6.98
C ARG A 350 3.51 -8.51 6.60
N SER A 351 4.40 -8.99 7.46
CA SER A 351 5.85 -8.99 7.18
C SER A 351 6.20 -9.77 5.91
N ASP A 352 5.37 -10.75 5.54
CA ASP A 352 5.54 -11.60 4.37
C ASP A 352 4.93 -11.01 3.08
N LEU A 353 4.08 -9.97 3.18
CA LEU A 353 3.43 -9.34 2.04
C LEU A 353 4.38 -8.39 1.29
N ARG A 354 4.86 -8.81 0.13
CA ARG A 354 5.79 -8.02 -0.70
C ARG A 354 5.13 -7.19 -1.81
N SER A 355 3.86 -7.43 -2.12
CA SER A 355 3.10 -6.65 -3.12
C SER A 355 2.44 -5.45 -2.50
N ARG A 356 2.64 -4.26 -3.08
CA ARG A 356 2.04 -3.00 -2.60
C ARG A 356 0.51 -3.03 -2.61
N MET A 357 -0.08 -3.48 -3.73
CA MET A 357 -1.54 -3.57 -3.87
C MET A 357 -2.14 -4.49 -2.81
N LEU A 358 -1.52 -5.66 -2.61
CA LEU A 358 -1.95 -6.64 -1.62
C LEU A 358 -1.72 -6.13 -0.20
N ALA A 359 -0.59 -5.49 0.10
CA ALA A 359 -0.31 -4.89 1.40
C ALA A 359 -1.31 -3.78 1.76
N THR A 360 -1.72 -2.95 0.77
CA THR A 360 -2.72 -1.90 0.96
C THR A 360 -4.10 -2.51 1.21
N ALA A 361 -4.54 -3.47 0.38
CA ALA A 361 -5.82 -4.16 0.55
C ALA A 361 -5.87 -4.93 1.89
N PHE A 362 -4.80 -5.63 2.25
CA PHE A 362 -4.68 -6.31 3.53
C PHE A 362 -4.76 -5.33 4.71
N SER A 363 -4.06 -4.19 4.67
CA SER A 363 -4.11 -3.17 5.71
C SER A 363 -5.52 -2.65 5.94
N ALA A 364 -6.27 -2.39 4.86
CA ALA A 364 -7.66 -1.98 4.94
C ALA A 364 -8.54 -3.07 5.57
N SER A 365 -8.33 -4.34 5.19
CA SER A 365 -9.14 -5.48 5.67
C SER A 365 -8.94 -5.78 7.17
N VAL A 366 -7.78 -5.45 7.73
CA VAL A 366 -7.43 -5.74 9.14
C VAL A 366 -7.53 -4.52 10.06
N HIS A 367 -7.86 -3.35 9.54
CA HIS A 367 -7.90 -2.10 10.32
C HIS A 367 -8.82 -2.19 11.55
N ASP A 368 -9.96 -2.86 11.43
CA ASP A 368 -10.90 -3.07 12.55
C ASP A 368 -10.25 -3.77 13.76
N ARG A 369 -9.20 -4.56 13.55
CA ARG A 369 -8.46 -5.23 14.65
C ARG A 369 -7.74 -4.21 15.51
N TYR A 370 -7.06 -3.24 14.87
CA TYR A 370 -6.36 -2.15 15.58
C TYR A 370 -7.35 -1.22 16.25
N GLU A 371 -8.43 -0.82 15.55
CA GLU A 371 -9.50 0.00 16.11
C GLU A 371 -10.06 -0.61 17.40
N THR A 372 -10.42 -1.90 17.35
CA THR A 372 -10.98 -2.60 18.52
C THR A 372 -9.95 -2.74 19.64
N TYR A 373 -8.67 -2.96 19.30
CA TYR A 373 -7.60 -3.05 20.31
C TYR A 373 -7.34 -1.70 20.98
N ILE A 374 -7.29 -0.61 20.23
CA ILE A 374 -7.18 0.76 20.75
C ILE A 374 -8.37 1.06 21.65
N GLU A 375 -9.60 0.77 21.22
CA GLU A 375 -10.80 0.95 22.05
C GLU A 375 -10.70 0.17 23.37
N CYS A 376 -10.26 -1.07 23.33
CA CYS A 376 -10.06 -1.91 24.52
C CYS A 376 -9.05 -1.26 25.48
N LEU A 377 -7.89 -0.86 25.00
CA LEU A 377 -6.85 -0.22 25.79
C LEU A 377 -7.35 1.09 26.42
N MET A 378 -8.08 1.91 25.65
CA MET A 378 -8.59 3.20 26.14
C MET A 378 -9.74 3.05 27.15
N ARG A 379 -10.65 2.08 26.98
CA ARG A 379 -11.67 1.75 27.98
C ARG A 379 -11.03 1.25 29.28
N LYS A 380 -9.99 0.43 29.17
CA LYS A 380 -9.23 -0.05 30.32
C LYS A 380 -8.41 1.06 30.98
N HIS A 381 -7.83 1.97 30.19
CA HIS A 381 -7.12 3.16 30.68
C HIS A 381 -8.02 4.03 31.60
N LYS A 382 -9.28 4.24 31.19
CA LYS A 382 -10.25 4.97 32.04
C LYS A 382 -10.44 4.34 33.42
N GLN A 383 -10.33 3.02 33.53
CA GLN A 383 -10.43 2.32 34.82
C GLN A 383 -9.08 2.28 35.57
N GLN A 384 -7.98 2.27 34.88
CA GLN A 384 -6.62 2.08 35.40
C GLN A 384 -5.62 3.07 34.75
N PRO A 385 -5.75 4.38 35.01
CA PRO A 385 -4.93 5.41 34.32
C PRO A 385 -3.42 5.30 34.57
N SER A 386 -3.00 4.66 35.65
CA SER A 386 -1.57 4.55 36.00
C SER A 386 -0.80 3.47 35.25
N ARG A 387 -1.48 2.66 34.39
CA ARG A 387 -0.83 1.53 33.70
C ARG A 387 -0.14 1.92 32.36
N GLY A 388 -0.23 3.16 31.90
CA GLY A 388 0.37 3.61 30.64
C GLY A 388 -0.28 2.97 29.41
N LEU A 389 -1.56 2.57 29.50
CA LEU A 389 -2.26 1.92 28.38
C LEU A 389 -2.53 2.86 27.21
N GLU A 390 -2.59 4.17 27.48
CA GLU A 390 -2.67 5.23 26.46
C GLU A 390 -1.43 5.27 25.57
N VAL A 391 -0.27 4.88 26.10
CA VAL A 391 0.98 4.76 25.33
C VAL A 391 0.94 3.54 24.41
N GLN A 392 0.40 2.43 24.91
CA GLN A 392 0.20 1.23 24.08
C GLN A 392 -0.84 1.48 22.98
N ALA A 393 -1.90 2.24 23.29
CA ALA A 393 -2.91 2.62 22.32
C ALA A 393 -2.33 3.53 21.23
N PHE A 394 -1.44 4.48 21.58
CA PHE A 394 -0.68 5.28 20.62
C PHE A 394 0.17 4.38 19.69
N GLN A 395 0.91 3.44 20.25
CA GLN A 395 1.73 2.51 19.46
C GLN A 395 0.87 1.67 18.50
N ALA A 396 -0.31 1.22 18.95
CA ALA A 396 -1.25 0.52 18.08
C ALA A 396 -1.82 1.42 16.98
N SER A 397 -2.03 2.72 17.24
CA SER A 397 -2.42 3.72 16.25
C SER A 397 -1.35 3.91 15.19
N GLU A 398 -0.09 4.06 15.57
CA GLU A 398 1.05 4.14 14.64
C GLU A 398 1.20 2.85 13.80
N LEU A 399 1.00 1.68 14.42
CA LEU A 399 0.98 0.39 13.71
C LEU A 399 -0.15 0.29 12.67
N ALA A 400 -1.29 0.92 12.91
CA ALA A 400 -2.44 0.91 12.01
C ALA A 400 -2.28 1.82 10.79
N ARG A 401 -1.22 2.68 10.74
CA ARG A 401 -1.15 3.80 9.77
C ARG A 401 -0.05 3.65 8.75
N ALA A 402 -0.33 4.17 7.54
CA ALA A 402 0.65 4.46 6.47
C ALA A 402 1.71 3.35 6.25
N ARG A 403 1.32 2.09 6.50
CA ARG A 403 2.25 0.94 6.48
C ARG A 403 2.85 0.68 5.11
N SER A 404 2.05 0.87 4.05
CA SER A 404 2.56 0.71 2.69
C SER A 404 3.63 1.76 2.38
N LEU A 405 3.43 3.01 2.82
CA LEU A 405 4.44 4.07 2.67
C LEU A 405 5.69 3.77 3.51
N ALA A 406 5.54 3.31 4.76
CA ALA A 406 6.66 2.93 5.61
C ALA A 406 7.51 1.81 4.99
N ALA A 407 6.88 0.79 4.42
CA ALA A 407 7.56 -0.29 3.72
C ALA A 407 8.33 0.24 2.49
N MET A 408 7.72 1.13 1.71
CA MET A 408 8.34 1.74 0.53
C MET A 408 9.55 2.62 0.87
N LEU A 409 9.49 3.39 1.97
CA LEU A 409 10.60 4.22 2.42
C LEU A 409 11.77 3.37 2.92
N ARG A 410 11.49 2.27 3.64
CA ARG A 410 12.53 1.32 4.08
C ARG A 410 13.28 0.65 2.95
N ASP A 411 12.56 0.21 1.94
CA ASP A 411 13.17 -0.36 0.73
C ASP A 411 14.23 0.56 0.13
N ARG A 412 14.03 1.87 0.28
CA ARG A 412 14.97 2.90 -0.16
C ARG A 412 16.14 3.09 0.81
N GLN A 413 15.90 3.07 2.13
CA GLN A 413 16.93 3.23 3.16
C GLN A 413 17.91 2.06 3.21
N THR A 414 17.44 0.82 3.07
CA THR A 414 18.30 -0.37 3.07
C THR A 414 19.41 -0.25 2.03
N THR A 415 19.15 0.45 0.95
CA THR A 415 20.12 0.76 -0.10
C THR A 415 21.25 1.70 0.35
N ILE A 416 20.95 2.64 1.25
CA ILE A 416 21.88 3.71 1.66
C ILE A 416 22.76 3.26 2.85
N VAL A 417 22.17 2.58 3.82
CA VAL A 417 22.81 2.27 5.13
C VAL A 417 23.75 1.06 5.09
N THR A 418 23.59 0.14 4.13
CA THR A 418 24.29 -1.16 4.13
C THR A 418 25.70 -1.17 3.54
N GLY A 419 26.25 -0.02 3.09
CA GLY A 419 27.58 0.03 2.45
C GLY A 419 27.64 -0.71 1.10
N ILE A 420 26.52 -1.01 0.51
CA ILE A 420 26.37 -1.65 -0.81
C ILE A 420 26.70 -0.63 -1.90
N ASP A 421 27.29 -1.08 -3.01
CA ASP A 421 27.49 -0.23 -4.20
C ASP A 421 26.12 0.35 -4.63
N PRO A 422 25.96 1.69 -4.61
CA PRO A 422 24.70 2.35 -4.98
C PRO A 422 24.15 1.93 -6.34
N ARG A 423 25.03 1.50 -7.27
CA ARG A 423 24.64 1.02 -8.60
C ARG A 423 23.96 -0.33 -8.55
N LEU A 424 24.42 -1.23 -7.69
CA LEU A 424 23.80 -2.56 -7.53
C LEU A 424 22.45 -2.44 -6.83
N ALA A 425 22.37 -1.57 -5.84
CA ALA A 425 21.13 -1.29 -5.15
C ALA A 425 20.08 -0.63 -6.05
N GLU A 426 20.46 0.32 -6.90
CA GLU A 426 19.55 0.93 -7.89
C GLU A 426 19.12 -0.09 -8.96
N ARG A 427 20.02 -0.99 -9.36
CA ARG A 427 19.69 -2.07 -10.29
C ARG A 427 18.70 -3.07 -9.67
N GLU A 428 18.88 -3.41 -8.40
CA GLU A 428 17.94 -4.27 -7.65
C GLU A 428 16.55 -3.64 -7.62
N LYS A 429 16.46 -2.38 -7.22
CA LYS A 429 15.22 -1.61 -7.18
C LYS A 429 14.54 -1.57 -8.56
N THR A 430 15.30 -1.28 -9.62
CA THR A 430 14.78 -1.24 -11.00
C THR A 430 14.21 -2.59 -11.42
N LEU A 431 14.92 -3.68 -11.13
CA LEU A 431 14.46 -5.04 -11.45
C LEU A 431 13.18 -5.38 -10.67
N ARG A 432 13.12 -5.06 -9.38
CA ARG A 432 11.95 -5.28 -8.54
C ARG A 432 10.73 -4.49 -9.04
N GLN A 433 10.90 -3.21 -9.34
CA GLN A 433 9.83 -2.38 -9.90
C GLN A 433 9.34 -2.91 -11.27
N ALA A 434 10.25 -3.34 -12.13
CA ALA A 434 9.89 -3.93 -13.41
C ALA A 434 9.11 -5.25 -13.24
N ILE A 435 9.48 -6.09 -12.26
CA ILE A 435 8.74 -7.31 -11.92
C ILE A 435 7.32 -6.97 -11.47
N HIS A 436 7.16 -5.98 -10.57
CA HIS A 436 5.84 -5.56 -10.09
C HIS A 436 4.97 -5.01 -11.22
N ALA A 437 5.49 -4.12 -12.05
CA ALA A 437 4.75 -3.55 -13.17
C ALA A 437 4.28 -4.63 -14.17
N LYS A 438 5.13 -5.63 -14.44
CA LYS A 438 4.75 -6.75 -15.30
C LYS A 438 3.72 -7.68 -14.66
N ALA A 439 3.78 -7.88 -13.34
CA ALA A 439 2.77 -8.64 -12.61
C ALA A 439 1.40 -7.94 -12.62
N GLU A 440 1.35 -6.63 -12.41
CA GLU A 440 0.11 -5.84 -12.52
C GLU A 440 -0.47 -5.90 -13.95
N GLN A 441 0.38 -5.81 -14.98
CA GLN A 441 -0.06 -5.98 -16.37
C GLN A 441 -0.66 -7.38 -16.62
N ALA A 442 -0.05 -8.43 -16.08
CA ALA A 442 -0.53 -9.79 -16.23
C ALA A 442 -1.86 -10.02 -15.48
N ILE A 443 -2.02 -9.47 -14.27
CA ILE A 443 -3.27 -9.49 -13.52
C ILE A 443 -4.39 -8.79 -14.32
N SER A 444 -4.12 -7.60 -14.85
CA SER A 444 -5.09 -6.85 -15.67
C SER A 444 -5.45 -7.60 -16.95
N LEU A 445 -4.49 -8.29 -17.57
CA LEU A 445 -4.71 -9.08 -18.77
C LEU A 445 -5.63 -10.29 -18.50
N LEU A 446 -5.40 -10.99 -17.39
CA LEU A 446 -6.20 -12.15 -16.98
C LEU A 446 -7.66 -11.81 -16.63
N ALA A 447 -7.91 -10.54 -16.29
CA ALA A 447 -9.25 -10.01 -16.05
C ALA A 447 -10.08 -9.82 -17.33
N THR A 448 -9.47 -9.96 -18.51
CA THR A 448 -10.11 -9.73 -19.81
C THR A 448 -10.02 -10.99 -20.69
N ASP A 449 -10.65 -10.97 -21.84
CA ASP A 449 -10.37 -11.95 -22.89
C ASP A 449 -8.99 -11.66 -23.49
N TYR A 450 -8.03 -12.53 -23.25
CA TYR A 450 -6.65 -12.38 -23.68
C TYR A 450 -6.22 -13.51 -24.63
N LYS A 451 -5.23 -13.18 -25.46
CA LYS A 451 -4.56 -14.20 -26.26
C LYS A 451 -3.40 -14.80 -25.46
N LYS A 452 -3.21 -16.10 -25.58
CA LYS A 452 -2.14 -16.82 -24.88
C LYS A 452 -0.76 -16.20 -25.13
N GLU A 453 -0.49 -15.75 -26.35
CA GLU A 453 0.79 -15.12 -26.72
C GLU A 453 1.10 -13.86 -25.93
N GLN A 454 0.07 -13.10 -25.52
CA GLN A 454 0.24 -11.88 -24.69
C GLN A 454 0.71 -12.23 -23.28
N LEU A 455 0.15 -13.29 -22.70
CA LEU A 455 0.55 -13.77 -21.38
C LEU A 455 1.93 -14.41 -21.43
N ASP A 456 2.24 -15.18 -22.47
CA ASP A 456 3.55 -15.80 -22.70
C ASP A 456 4.68 -14.75 -22.79
N GLU A 457 4.44 -13.64 -23.47
CA GLU A 457 5.41 -12.54 -23.59
C GLU A 457 5.66 -11.88 -22.23
N LEU A 458 4.59 -11.61 -21.48
CA LEU A 458 4.68 -11.06 -20.12
C LEU A 458 5.45 -12.00 -19.19
N GLU A 459 5.15 -13.30 -19.20
CA GLU A 459 5.81 -14.29 -18.34
C GLU A 459 7.29 -14.49 -18.71
N LYS A 460 7.64 -14.53 -19.98
CA LYS A 460 9.05 -14.54 -20.41
C LYS A 460 9.80 -13.32 -19.90
N SER A 461 9.17 -12.15 -19.99
CA SER A 461 9.73 -10.91 -19.45
C SER A 461 9.91 -11.00 -17.94
N MET A 462 8.89 -11.46 -17.20
CA MET A 462 8.92 -11.61 -15.75
C MET A 462 9.97 -12.64 -15.29
N THR A 463 10.05 -13.78 -15.95
CA THR A 463 11.04 -14.82 -15.67
C THR A 463 12.47 -14.30 -15.87
N GLY A 464 12.73 -13.58 -16.96
CA GLY A 464 14.03 -12.95 -17.20
C GLY A 464 14.39 -11.92 -16.11
N LEU A 465 13.44 -11.07 -15.73
CA LEU A 465 13.63 -10.09 -14.66
C LEU A 465 13.88 -10.74 -13.29
N ARG A 466 13.14 -11.81 -12.94
CA ARG A 466 13.32 -12.55 -11.69
C ARG A 466 14.68 -13.24 -11.63
N GLN A 467 15.13 -13.84 -12.71
CA GLN A 467 16.45 -14.46 -12.78
C GLN A 467 17.55 -13.43 -12.54
N GLN A 468 17.45 -12.26 -13.18
CA GLN A 468 18.39 -11.15 -12.98
C GLN A 468 18.34 -10.65 -11.51
N HIS A 469 17.14 -10.49 -10.95
CA HIS A 469 16.95 -10.08 -9.57
C HIS A 469 17.55 -11.08 -8.59
N GLN A 470 17.33 -12.38 -8.78
CA GLN A 470 17.88 -13.43 -7.94
C GLN A 470 19.41 -13.46 -7.97
N GLN A 471 20.02 -13.33 -9.16
CA GLN A 471 21.48 -13.25 -9.30
C GLN A 471 22.04 -12.04 -8.56
N LEU A 472 21.39 -10.88 -8.72
CA LEU A 472 21.79 -9.63 -8.07
C LEU A 472 21.61 -9.70 -6.55
N THR A 473 20.52 -10.29 -6.05
CA THR A 473 20.29 -10.50 -4.60
C THR A 473 21.37 -11.39 -4.00
N GLN A 474 21.79 -12.46 -4.69
CA GLN A 474 22.91 -13.31 -4.25
C GLN A 474 24.24 -12.54 -4.20
N GLU A 475 24.45 -11.61 -5.13
CA GLU A 475 25.63 -10.75 -5.14
C GLU A 475 25.61 -9.76 -3.98
N LEU A 476 24.46 -9.14 -3.70
CA LEU A 476 24.23 -8.23 -2.58
C LEU A 476 24.41 -8.94 -1.23
N GLN A 477 23.90 -10.15 -1.08
CA GLN A 477 24.08 -10.99 0.12
C GLN A 477 25.54 -11.37 0.38
N LYS A 478 26.32 -11.58 -0.68
CA LYS A 478 27.77 -11.82 -0.54
C LYS A 478 28.51 -10.58 -0.04
N GLN A 479 28.08 -9.38 -0.45
CA GLN A 479 28.65 -8.12 0.02
C GLN A 479 28.20 -7.77 1.43
N ASN A 480 26.94 -8.06 1.78
CA ASN A 480 26.40 -7.85 3.12
C ASN A 480 25.52 -9.05 3.54
N PRO A 481 26.00 -9.93 4.44
CA PRO A 481 25.22 -11.06 4.95
C PRO A 481 23.91 -10.69 5.65
N HIS A 482 23.78 -9.44 6.12
CA HIS A 482 22.55 -8.93 6.77
C HIS A 482 21.58 -8.26 5.80
N TYR A 483 21.85 -8.28 4.50
CA TYR A 483 21.02 -7.63 3.47
C TYR A 483 19.53 -8.02 3.53
N ASN A 484 19.22 -9.24 3.93
CA ASN A 484 17.85 -9.73 4.10
C ASN A 484 17.32 -9.67 5.53
N GLN A 485 18.14 -9.25 6.51
CA GLN A 485 17.65 -8.99 7.87
C GLN A 485 17.07 -7.57 7.89
N ILE A 486 15.88 -7.42 7.29
CA ILE A 486 15.12 -6.19 7.36
C ILE A 486 14.65 -6.09 8.81
N GLU A 487 15.24 -5.16 9.57
CA GLU A 487 14.70 -4.79 10.86
C GLU A 487 13.24 -4.36 10.71
N GLU A 488 12.40 -4.75 11.67
CA GLU A 488 10.99 -4.40 11.74
C GLU A 488 10.78 -2.90 11.53
N THR A 489 9.66 -2.49 10.97
CA THR A 489 9.27 -1.08 10.81
C THR A 489 9.50 -0.35 12.12
N ALA A 490 10.34 0.67 12.12
CA ALA A 490 10.54 1.51 13.28
C ALA A 490 9.16 2.13 13.64
N ASN A 491 8.53 1.55 14.65
CA ASN A 491 7.31 2.06 15.23
C ASN A 491 7.73 2.91 16.43
N TYR A 492 7.64 4.23 16.28
CA TYR A 492 8.16 5.14 17.30
C TYR A 492 7.31 5.08 18.57
N SER A 493 7.97 4.86 19.68
CA SER A 493 7.38 5.06 21.01
C SER A 493 7.13 6.56 21.27
N VAL A 494 6.25 6.87 22.20
CA VAL A 494 6.01 8.25 22.65
C VAL A 494 7.33 8.95 23.00
N GLN A 495 8.27 8.27 23.66
CA GLN A 495 9.57 8.81 23.99
C GLN A 495 10.39 9.16 22.74
N GLN A 496 10.43 8.27 21.74
CA GLN A 496 11.11 8.56 20.48
C GLN A 496 10.47 9.73 19.73
N VAL A 497 9.14 9.84 19.75
CA VAL A 497 8.42 11.00 19.20
C VAL A 497 8.85 12.29 19.91
N GLN A 498 8.94 12.29 21.24
CA GLN A 498 9.40 13.42 22.02
C GLN A 498 10.85 13.81 21.72
N GLU A 499 11.73 12.85 21.53
CA GLU A 499 13.15 13.06 21.30
C GLU A 499 13.48 13.43 19.85
N LEU A 500 12.83 12.76 18.88
CA LEU A 500 13.22 12.82 17.46
C LEU A 500 12.28 13.70 16.62
N ILE A 501 11.03 13.89 17.04
CA ILE A 501 10.02 14.62 16.26
C ILE A 501 9.71 15.97 16.88
N VAL A 502 9.31 16.00 18.13
CA VAL A 502 8.92 17.24 18.84
C VAL A 502 10.15 18.08 19.18
N GLU A 503 11.19 17.50 19.79
CA GLU A 503 12.54 18.04 20.10
C GLU A 503 12.60 19.36 20.91
N ASP A 504 11.65 20.29 20.75
CA ASP A 504 11.61 21.60 21.42
C ASP A 504 10.35 21.78 22.26
N ASN A 505 10.30 22.85 23.05
CA ASN A 505 9.16 23.17 23.92
C ASN A 505 8.06 24.00 23.23
N GLU A 506 8.25 24.36 21.96
CA GLU A 506 7.33 25.18 21.16
C GLU A 506 6.54 24.32 20.14
N THR A 507 6.86 23.03 20.06
CA THR A 507 6.22 22.08 19.15
C THR A 507 5.32 21.10 19.88
N MET A 508 4.14 20.85 19.33
CA MET A 508 3.21 19.81 19.77
C MET A 508 2.85 18.91 18.57
N LEU A 509 2.82 17.61 18.80
CA LEU A 509 2.24 16.65 17.85
C LEU A 509 0.83 16.31 18.31
N LEU A 510 -0.13 16.39 17.37
CA LEU A 510 -1.51 15.94 17.53
C LEU A 510 -1.73 14.75 16.60
N GLU A 511 -1.84 13.56 17.18
CA GLU A 511 -2.20 12.36 16.46
C GLU A 511 -3.64 11.97 16.72
N TYR A 512 -4.45 11.98 15.66
CA TYR A 512 -5.87 11.68 15.70
C TYR A 512 -6.12 10.21 15.35
N PHE A 513 -7.05 9.60 16.00
CA PHE A 513 -7.60 8.28 15.68
C PHE A 513 -9.13 8.35 15.72
N LEU A 514 -9.77 8.13 14.56
CA LEU A 514 -11.21 8.19 14.41
C LEU A 514 -11.82 6.78 14.51
N GLY A 515 -12.46 6.50 15.66
CA GLY A 515 -13.09 5.20 15.90
C GLY A 515 -14.62 5.26 15.84
N LYS A 516 -15.25 4.12 15.54
CA LYS A 516 -16.72 3.98 15.43
C LYS A 516 -17.46 4.30 16.74
N ASN A 517 -16.86 3.99 17.88
CA ASN A 517 -17.50 4.16 19.18
C ASN A 517 -16.99 5.40 19.93
N ALA A 518 -15.72 5.73 19.77
CA ALA A 518 -15.07 6.92 20.31
C ALA A 518 -13.80 7.18 19.50
N SER A 519 -13.47 8.45 19.34
CA SER A 519 -12.22 8.86 18.70
C SER A 519 -11.26 9.40 19.77
N TYR A 520 -9.99 9.50 19.43
CA TYR A 520 -8.96 9.95 20.35
C TYR A 520 -7.97 10.90 19.66
N VAL A 521 -7.37 11.79 20.45
CA VAL A 521 -6.21 12.56 20.02
C VAL A 521 -5.12 12.49 21.08
N TRP A 522 -3.93 12.06 20.69
CA TRP A 522 -2.73 12.15 21.52
C TRP A 522 -2.06 13.48 21.26
N ALA A 523 -1.91 14.29 22.31
CA ALA A 523 -1.15 15.53 22.29
C ALA A 523 0.22 15.28 22.94
N ILE A 524 1.26 15.26 22.12
CA ILE A 524 2.62 14.95 22.55
C ILE A 524 3.47 16.23 22.46
N THR A 525 4.03 16.61 23.61
CA THR A 525 4.99 17.71 23.72
C THR A 525 6.33 17.16 24.20
N ARG A 526 7.38 17.96 24.19
CA ARG A 526 8.70 17.58 24.73
C ARG A 526 8.63 17.02 26.16
N ASN A 527 7.72 17.55 26.98
CA ASN A 527 7.68 17.29 28.42
C ASN A 527 6.56 16.33 28.84
N GLY A 528 5.74 15.84 27.91
CA GLY A 528 4.66 14.91 28.27
C GLY A 528 3.77 14.56 27.08
N ALA A 529 2.97 13.54 27.28
CA ALA A 529 1.92 13.10 26.37
C ALA A 529 0.61 13.03 27.11
N ARG A 530 -0.47 13.46 26.51
CA ARG A 530 -1.85 13.35 27.02
C ARG A 530 -2.77 12.85 25.90
N VAL A 531 -3.74 12.05 26.28
CA VAL A 531 -4.77 11.61 25.36
C VAL A 531 -6.11 12.27 25.73
N TYR A 532 -6.84 12.66 24.71
CA TYR A 532 -8.18 13.24 24.86
C TYR A 532 -9.17 12.40 24.07
N GLU A 533 -10.33 12.14 24.65
CA GLU A 533 -11.42 11.49 23.95
C GLU A 533 -12.20 12.53 23.14
N LEU A 534 -12.54 12.17 21.92
CA LEU A 534 -13.27 12.97 20.96
C LEU A 534 -14.62 12.32 20.62
N PRO A 535 -15.55 13.03 19.99
CA PRO A 535 -16.76 12.44 19.42
C PRO A 535 -16.48 11.27 18.47
N LYS A 536 -17.48 10.51 18.11
CA LYS A 536 -17.38 9.39 17.19
C LYS A 536 -16.92 9.84 15.80
N ALA A 537 -16.32 8.92 15.04
CA ALA A 537 -15.84 9.17 13.69
C ALA A 537 -16.91 9.79 12.78
N ASP A 538 -18.15 9.28 12.82
CA ASP A 538 -19.24 9.78 11.97
C ASP A 538 -19.59 11.26 12.28
N GLU A 539 -19.64 11.64 13.56
CA GLU A 539 -19.93 13.02 13.98
C GLU A 539 -18.85 14.00 13.50
N ILE A 540 -17.57 13.58 13.61
CA ILE A 540 -16.44 14.38 13.13
C ILE A 540 -16.46 14.44 11.60
N THR A 541 -16.72 13.32 10.92
CA THR A 541 -16.79 13.23 9.46
C THR A 541 -17.86 14.15 8.87
N ASP A 542 -19.05 14.20 9.48
CA ASP A 542 -20.12 15.10 9.06
C ASP A 542 -19.74 16.58 9.25
N ALA A 543 -19.10 16.91 10.38
CA ALA A 543 -18.64 18.28 10.63
C ALA A 543 -17.53 18.67 9.62
N VAL A 544 -16.60 17.79 9.34
CA VAL A 544 -15.53 17.98 8.34
C VAL A 544 -16.13 18.19 6.94
N ARG A 545 -17.10 17.36 6.54
CA ARG A 545 -17.75 17.47 5.23
C ARG A 545 -18.38 18.85 5.02
N ILE A 546 -19.07 19.38 6.04
CA ILE A 546 -19.68 20.72 5.98
C ILE A 546 -18.59 21.80 5.80
N VAL A 547 -17.51 21.73 6.59
CA VAL A 547 -16.40 22.71 6.48
C VAL A 547 -15.74 22.62 5.11
N TYR A 548 -15.45 21.41 4.61
CA TYR A 548 -14.82 21.21 3.30
C TYR A 548 -15.68 21.73 2.15
N GLU A 549 -16.99 21.43 2.13
CA GLU A 549 -17.90 21.91 1.10
C GLU A 549 -17.98 23.44 1.04
N LEU A 550 -17.91 24.10 2.21
CA LEU A 550 -17.93 25.56 2.28
C LEU A 550 -16.60 26.18 1.83
N LEU A 551 -15.47 25.56 2.18
CA LEU A 551 -14.13 25.98 1.74
C LEU A 551 -13.92 25.82 0.24
N ALA A 552 -14.45 24.74 -0.34
CA ALA A 552 -14.28 24.44 -1.76
C ALA A 552 -15.16 25.31 -2.69
N ARG A 553 -16.16 26.04 -2.16
CA ARG A 553 -17.01 26.94 -2.93
C ARG A 553 -16.43 28.35 -3.01
N LYS A 554 -16.70 29.05 -4.10
CA LYS A 554 -16.41 30.49 -4.18
C LYS A 554 -17.16 31.22 -3.08
N PRO A 555 -16.49 32.14 -2.35
CA PRO A 555 -17.07 32.79 -1.20
C PRO A 555 -18.17 33.81 -1.58
N ASP A 556 -19.21 33.83 -0.75
CA ASP A 556 -20.19 34.89 -0.62
C ASP A 556 -20.45 35.13 0.89
N ASP A 557 -21.18 36.19 1.22
CA ASP A 557 -21.40 36.58 2.63
C ASP A 557 -22.06 35.45 3.47
N ASP A 558 -23.00 34.69 2.90
CA ASP A 558 -23.66 33.55 3.57
C ASP A 558 -22.67 32.40 3.79
N THR A 559 -21.89 32.10 2.78
CA THR A 559 -20.85 31.05 2.85
C THR A 559 -19.84 31.34 3.95
N GLU A 560 -19.37 32.58 4.09
CA GLU A 560 -18.38 32.94 5.12
C GLU A 560 -18.94 32.85 6.55
N GLN A 561 -20.19 33.30 6.77
CA GLN A 561 -20.83 33.19 8.08
C GLN A 561 -21.03 31.72 8.48
N ARG A 562 -21.47 30.87 7.55
CA ARG A 562 -21.65 29.45 7.75
C ARG A 562 -20.31 28.73 8.00
N LEU A 563 -19.26 29.08 7.25
CA LEU A 563 -17.93 28.56 7.42
C LEU A 563 -17.37 28.87 8.82
N ASN A 564 -17.47 30.12 9.27
CA ASN A 564 -17.02 30.52 10.60
C ASN A 564 -17.71 29.73 11.71
N LYS A 565 -19.01 29.49 11.57
CA LYS A 565 -19.78 28.67 12.51
C LYS A 565 -19.32 27.21 12.47
N ALA A 566 -19.30 26.60 11.28
CA ALA A 566 -18.94 25.18 11.11
C ALA A 566 -17.50 24.89 11.57
N SER A 567 -16.54 25.77 11.21
CA SER A 567 -15.15 25.68 11.65
C SER A 567 -15.03 25.80 13.17
N GLY A 568 -15.85 26.70 13.80
CA GLY A 568 -15.88 26.83 15.24
C GLY A 568 -16.44 25.62 15.95
N ASP A 569 -17.46 24.97 15.40
CA ASP A 569 -18.05 23.76 15.97
C ASP A 569 -17.09 22.57 15.83
N LEU A 570 -16.45 22.41 14.67
CA LEU A 570 -15.42 21.40 14.46
C LEU A 570 -14.20 21.61 15.38
N ALA A 571 -13.73 22.86 15.51
CA ALA A 571 -12.59 23.17 16.40
C ALA A 571 -12.85 22.75 17.85
N LYS A 572 -14.06 22.96 18.36
CA LYS A 572 -14.46 22.50 19.72
C LYS A 572 -14.40 20.98 19.85
N MET A 573 -14.69 20.24 18.77
CA MET A 573 -14.64 18.77 18.79
C MET A 573 -13.21 18.25 18.84
N ILE A 574 -12.25 18.88 18.11
CA ILE A 574 -10.95 18.26 17.84
C ILE A 574 -9.74 19.02 18.40
N LEU A 575 -9.85 20.30 18.80
CA LEU A 575 -8.73 21.14 19.23
C LEU A 575 -8.64 21.36 20.75
N THR A 576 -9.36 20.58 21.54
CA THR A 576 -9.27 20.61 23.03
C THR A 576 -7.82 20.61 23.55
N PRO A 577 -6.85 19.86 22.96
CA PRO A 577 -5.47 19.86 23.45
C PRO A 577 -4.76 21.21 23.40
N LEU A 578 -5.17 22.13 22.54
CA LEU A 578 -4.55 23.45 22.41
C LEU A 578 -5.00 24.47 23.44
N ALA A 579 -6.10 24.22 24.18
CA ALA A 579 -6.71 25.18 25.08
C ALA A 579 -5.77 25.63 26.22
N ASP A 580 -4.92 24.73 26.71
CA ASP A 580 -4.07 24.95 27.88
C ASP A 580 -2.57 25.19 27.53
N GLN A 581 -2.22 25.42 26.26
CA GLN A 581 -0.83 25.38 25.78
C GLN A 581 -0.39 26.72 25.17
N SER A 582 -0.07 27.68 26.01
CA SER A 582 0.32 29.06 25.58
C SER A 582 1.69 29.15 24.90
N ASN A 583 2.58 28.17 25.10
CA ASN A 583 3.96 28.22 24.58
C ASN A 583 4.13 27.58 23.20
N ILE A 584 3.12 26.91 22.70
CA ILE A 584 3.19 26.19 21.42
C ILE A 584 3.12 27.21 20.27
N LYS A 585 4.03 27.07 19.32
CA LYS A 585 4.09 27.85 18.07
C LYS A 585 3.95 26.96 16.83
N ARG A 586 4.21 25.66 16.97
CA ARG A 586 4.10 24.67 15.88
C ARG A 586 3.24 23.50 16.28
N VAL A 587 2.35 23.11 15.39
CA VAL A 587 1.51 21.92 15.54
C VAL A 587 1.79 20.98 14.39
N ILE A 588 2.25 19.77 14.72
CA ILE A 588 2.37 18.66 13.77
C ILE A 588 1.05 17.87 13.87
N VAL A 589 0.35 17.74 12.76
CA VAL A 589 -0.93 17.06 12.68
C VAL A 589 -0.73 15.73 11.96
N VAL A 590 -1.04 14.65 12.65
CA VAL A 590 -1.22 13.30 12.09
C VAL A 590 -2.74 13.08 12.03
N ALA A 591 -3.32 13.45 10.90
CA ALA A 591 -4.76 13.35 10.69
C ALA A 591 -5.20 11.91 10.43
N ASP A 592 -6.48 11.62 10.66
CA ASP A 592 -7.12 10.33 10.37
C ASP A 592 -8.45 10.52 9.64
N GLY A 593 -8.76 9.59 8.72
CA GLY A 593 -10.01 9.60 7.98
C GLY A 593 -10.34 10.96 7.37
N ALA A 594 -11.55 11.46 7.62
CA ALA A 594 -12.05 12.71 7.08
C ALA A 594 -11.20 13.94 7.42
N LEU A 595 -10.44 13.94 8.53
CA LEU A 595 -9.59 15.06 8.92
C LEU A 595 -8.49 15.37 7.91
N ASN A 596 -8.15 14.44 7.02
CA ASN A 596 -7.19 14.66 5.93
C ASN A 596 -7.71 15.62 4.84
N TYR A 597 -9.02 15.92 4.80
CA TYR A 597 -9.63 16.75 3.76
C TYR A 597 -9.68 18.24 4.11
N ILE A 598 -9.34 18.61 5.34
CA ILE A 598 -9.40 20.02 5.76
C ILE A 598 -8.02 20.58 6.13
N PRO A 599 -7.76 21.86 5.81
CA PRO A 599 -6.60 22.55 6.37
C PRO A 599 -6.91 22.95 7.82
N PHE A 600 -6.10 22.49 8.75
CA PHE A 600 -6.22 22.90 10.16
C PHE A 600 -5.98 24.40 10.36
N GLU A 601 -5.31 25.02 9.44
CA GLU A 601 -4.99 26.45 9.37
C GLU A 601 -6.21 27.35 9.50
N VAL A 602 -7.40 26.92 9.01
CA VAL A 602 -8.64 27.69 9.04
C VAL A 602 -9.39 27.61 10.36
N LEU A 603 -9.13 26.56 11.16
CA LEU A 603 -9.86 26.32 12.39
C LEU A 603 -9.54 27.41 13.42
N PRO A 604 -10.55 27.96 14.16
CA PRO A 604 -10.28 28.95 15.17
C PRO A 604 -9.52 28.36 16.35
N ALA A 605 -8.43 29.01 16.71
CA ALA A 605 -7.71 28.78 17.95
C ALA A 605 -8.57 29.17 19.17
N PRO A 606 -8.19 28.80 20.40
CA PRO A 606 -8.89 29.29 21.61
C PRO A 606 -8.96 30.81 21.71
N SER A 607 -8.04 31.53 21.04
CA SER A 607 -8.06 33.00 20.92
C SER A 607 -9.15 33.57 19.99
N GLY A 608 -9.83 32.71 19.24
CA GLY A 608 -10.82 33.09 18.24
C GLY A 608 -10.25 33.39 16.85
N ASN A 609 -8.93 33.56 16.71
CA ASN A 609 -8.28 33.72 15.40
C ASN A 609 -8.03 32.36 14.73
N PRO A 610 -7.98 32.26 13.38
CA PRO A 610 -7.61 31.01 12.72
C PRO A 610 -6.19 30.59 13.14
N LEU A 611 -5.96 29.25 13.24
CA LEU A 611 -4.71 28.70 13.71
C LEU A 611 -3.48 29.25 12.95
N VAL A 612 -3.61 29.50 11.64
CA VAL A 612 -2.53 30.08 10.83
C VAL A 612 -1.99 31.40 11.38
N ALA A 613 -2.81 32.16 12.11
CA ALA A 613 -2.36 33.43 12.70
C ALA A 613 -1.24 33.23 13.73
N ASN A 614 -1.33 32.16 14.51
CA ASN A 614 -0.45 31.93 15.67
C ASN A 614 0.42 30.71 15.55
N TYR A 615 0.04 29.70 14.76
CA TYR A 615 0.70 28.40 14.68
C TYR A 615 1.23 28.09 13.28
N GLU A 616 2.42 27.51 13.23
CA GLU A 616 2.97 26.83 12.06
C GLU A 616 2.35 25.41 12.04
N ILE A 617 1.56 25.08 11.00
CA ILE A 617 0.91 23.79 10.86
C ILE A 617 1.71 22.92 9.89
N VAL A 618 1.93 21.68 10.27
CA VAL A 618 2.63 20.68 9.47
C VAL A 618 1.84 19.38 9.49
N ASN A 619 1.49 18.83 8.34
CA ASN A 619 0.82 17.54 8.27
C ASN A 619 1.84 16.42 8.10
N ALA A 620 1.59 15.26 8.71
CA ALA A 620 2.42 14.08 8.57
C ALA A 620 1.54 12.83 8.40
N PRO A 621 1.98 11.84 7.60
CA PRO A 621 1.25 10.57 7.46
C PRO A 621 1.21 9.76 8.77
N SER A 622 2.31 9.76 9.52
CA SER A 622 2.45 9.25 10.89
C SER A 622 3.71 9.87 11.51
N ALA A 623 3.86 9.77 12.84
CA ALA A 623 5.07 10.22 13.51
C ALA A 623 6.30 9.40 13.08
N SER A 624 6.14 8.09 12.92
CA SER A 624 7.21 7.18 12.46
C SER A 624 7.67 7.49 11.03
N ILE A 625 6.74 7.76 10.11
CA ILE A 625 7.07 8.19 8.73
C ILE A 625 7.84 9.50 8.72
N LEU A 626 7.42 10.48 9.52
CA LEU A 626 8.12 11.76 9.61
C LEU A 626 9.56 11.57 10.09
N GLY A 627 9.78 10.66 11.06
CA GLY A 627 11.11 10.31 11.52
C GLY A 627 11.97 9.69 10.42
N GLN A 628 11.42 8.72 9.67
CA GLN A 628 12.11 8.08 8.55
C GLN A 628 12.51 9.09 7.45
N LEU A 629 11.59 9.98 7.05
CA LEU A 629 11.88 11.04 6.08
C LEU A 629 13.02 11.97 6.55
N ARG A 630 13.07 12.24 7.85
CA ARG A 630 14.10 13.07 8.48
C ARG A 630 15.47 12.39 8.50
N GLU A 631 15.53 11.11 8.86
CA GLU A 631 16.77 10.32 8.84
C GLU A 631 17.32 10.21 7.42
N GLU A 632 16.46 9.85 6.47
CA GLU A 632 16.86 9.74 5.07
C GLU A 632 17.41 11.04 4.50
N LYS A 633 16.82 12.17 4.87
CA LYS A 633 17.29 13.48 4.42
C LYS A 633 18.67 13.83 4.99
N ARG A 634 18.98 13.44 6.24
CA ARG A 634 20.30 13.68 6.86
C ARG A 634 21.43 12.96 6.13
N GLU A 635 21.15 11.85 5.49
CA GLU A 635 22.12 11.03 4.76
C GLU A 635 22.34 11.49 3.32
N ARG A 636 21.52 12.42 2.81
CA ARG A 636 21.61 12.91 1.43
C ARG A 636 22.71 13.95 1.25
N PRO A 637 23.42 13.95 0.12
CA PRO A 637 24.32 15.02 -0.24
C PRO A 637 23.56 16.35 -0.40
N ALA A 638 24.22 17.47 -0.11
CA ALA A 638 23.63 18.79 -0.25
C ALA A 638 23.28 19.10 -1.72
N ASN A 639 22.10 19.65 -1.94
CA ASN A 639 21.67 20.09 -3.26
C ASN A 639 22.55 21.25 -3.78
N THR A 640 22.93 21.19 -5.03
CA THR A 640 23.78 22.20 -5.70
C THR A 640 22.98 23.23 -6.49
N LYS A 641 21.71 22.93 -6.79
CA LYS A 641 20.75 23.80 -7.49
C LYS A 641 19.50 23.97 -6.65
N VAL A 642 18.78 25.08 -6.87
CA VAL A 642 17.63 25.42 -6.06
C VAL A 642 16.35 24.77 -6.59
N LEU A 643 16.05 24.93 -7.89
CA LEU A 643 14.72 24.74 -8.43
C LEU A 643 14.75 24.03 -9.79
N ALA A 644 13.93 22.98 -9.91
CA ALA A 644 13.40 22.50 -11.17
C ALA A 644 11.91 22.78 -11.22
N ALA A 645 11.38 23.33 -12.32
CA ALA A 645 9.97 23.68 -12.45
C ALA A 645 9.41 23.28 -13.82
N PHE A 646 8.14 22.86 -13.82
CA PHE A 646 7.38 22.46 -15.02
C PHE A 646 6.03 23.15 -14.98
N GLY A 647 5.61 23.77 -16.10
CA GLY A 647 4.29 24.38 -16.21
C GLY A 647 4.09 25.19 -17.48
N ASP A 648 3.04 26.00 -17.54
CA ASP A 648 2.64 26.70 -18.76
C ASP A 648 2.58 25.73 -19.96
N ALA A 649 1.94 24.58 -19.76
CA ALA A 649 1.92 23.45 -20.69
C ALA A 649 1.06 23.74 -21.94
N VAL A 650 1.38 23.08 -23.05
CA VAL A 650 0.66 23.24 -24.32
C VAL A 650 -0.41 22.18 -24.47
N PHE A 651 -1.65 22.64 -24.64
CA PHE A 651 -2.84 21.83 -24.92
C PHE A 651 -3.34 22.14 -26.35
N ARG A 652 -4.27 21.36 -26.90
CA ARG A 652 -4.85 21.64 -28.22
C ARG A 652 -5.54 23.00 -28.26
N SER A 653 -6.24 23.38 -27.19
CA SER A 653 -6.93 24.65 -27.07
C SER A 653 -6.02 25.90 -27.20
N ASN A 654 -4.76 25.81 -26.74
CA ASN A 654 -3.80 26.91 -26.75
C ASN A 654 -2.63 26.70 -27.75
N TYR A 655 -2.59 25.59 -28.51
CA TYR A 655 -1.51 25.28 -29.44
C TYR A 655 -1.22 26.40 -30.46
N ALA A 656 -2.28 27.00 -31.04
CA ALA A 656 -2.14 28.07 -32.01
C ALA A 656 -1.41 29.31 -31.43
N GLN A 657 -1.64 29.57 -30.15
CA GLN A 657 -1.01 30.68 -29.43
C GLN A 657 0.49 30.42 -29.29
N PHE A 658 0.89 29.21 -28.87
CA PHE A 658 2.31 28.84 -28.73
C PHE A 658 3.06 28.70 -30.07
N LYS A 659 2.34 28.40 -31.16
CA LYS A 659 2.93 28.28 -32.50
C LYS A 659 3.25 29.61 -33.15
N ASN A 660 2.40 30.64 -32.92
CA ASN A 660 2.42 31.89 -33.70
C ASN A 660 2.92 33.11 -32.90
N SER A 661 3.22 33.00 -31.60
CA SER A 661 3.53 34.14 -30.74
C SER A 661 5.03 34.24 -30.42
N GLU A 662 5.59 35.43 -30.53
CA GLU A 662 6.67 35.86 -29.64
C GLU A 662 6.13 35.83 -28.19
N PRO A 663 6.95 35.54 -27.17
CA PRO A 663 6.47 35.16 -25.81
C PRO A 663 5.58 36.16 -25.07
N ASP A 664 5.44 37.39 -25.53
CA ASP A 664 4.89 38.50 -24.73
C ASP A 664 3.42 38.91 -25.02
N GLU A 665 2.71 38.25 -25.94
CA GLU A 665 1.40 38.81 -26.45
C GLU A 665 0.14 37.98 -26.13
N VAL A 666 0.18 36.95 -25.28
CA VAL A 666 -0.95 36.05 -25.11
C VAL A 666 -1.78 36.35 -23.85
N ILE A 667 -2.79 37.22 -24.00
CA ILE A 667 -3.88 37.37 -23.02
C ILE A 667 -5.23 37.22 -23.77
N ALA A 668 -5.82 36.01 -23.79
CA ALA A 668 -7.20 35.83 -24.13
C ALA A 668 -7.76 34.47 -23.65
N SER A 669 -8.89 34.50 -22.97
CA SER A 669 -9.66 33.39 -22.41
C SER A 669 -8.90 32.45 -21.48
N ALA A 670 -8.61 32.91 -20.28
CA ALA A 670 -7.95 32.16 -19.23
C ALA A 670 -8.93 31.31 -18.40
N ALA A 671 -8.53 30.11 -18.01
CA ALA A 671 -9.16 29.42 -16.90
C ALA A 671 -8.91 30.22 -15.60
N THR A 672 -9.96 30.50 -14.87
CA THR A 672 -9.87 31.17 -13.56
C THR A 672 -9.49 30.21 -12.44
N GLU A 673 -9.52 28.91 -12.70
CA GLU A 673 -9.23 27.84 -11.73
C GLU A 673 -8.29 26.77 -12.34
N ARG A 674 -7.38 26.24 -11.53
CA ARG A 674 -6.38 25.23 -11.93
C ARG A 674 -6.91 23.80 -11.98
N GLY A 675 -8.21 23.57 -12.08
CA GLY A 675 -8.80 22.23 -12.06
C GLY A 675 -9.78 22.00 -13.19
N LEU A 676 -9.84 20.76 -13.60
CA LEU A 676 -10.79 20.29 -14.60
C LEU A 676 -12.02 19.70 -13.89
N GLU A 677 -13.23 20.16 -14.26
CA GLU A 677 -14.46 19.45 -13.91
C GLU A 677 -14.66 18.34 -14.93
N VAL A 678 -14.62 17.11 -14.46
CA VAL A 678 -14.93 15.95 -15.28
C VAL A 678 -16.02 15.14 -14.62
N ALA A 679 -17.18 15.08 -15.27
CA ALA A 679 -18.04 13.93 -15.13
C ALA A 679 -17.30 12.77 -15.82
N ALA A 680 -17.10 11.64 -15.14
CA ALA A 680 -16.21 10.55 -15.51
C ALA A 680 -16.33 10.02 -16.96
N ASP A 681 -17.44 10.29 -17.65
CA ASP A 681 -17.73 9.82 -19.00
C ASP A 681 -17.50 10.88 -20.11
N SER A 682 -17.03 12.09 -19.79
CA SER A 682 -16.95 13.21 -20.73
C SER A 682 -15.67 14.04 -20.66
N PHE A 683 -14.57 13.50 -20.13
CA PHE A 683 -13.30 14.20 -20.16
C PHE A 683 -12.81 14.35 -21.60
N ASP A 684 -12.73 15.60 -22.04
CA ASP A 684 -12.27 15.98 -23.38
C ASP A 684 -10.93 16.73 -23.23
N PRO A 685 -9.80 16.09 -23.55
CA PRO A 685 -8.48 16.73 -23.48
C PRO A 685 -8.38 18.00 -24.33
N ASP A 686 -9.20 18.12 -25.37
CA ASP A 686 -9.21 19.26 -26.26
C ASP A 686 -9.82 20.52 -25.65
N LYS A 687 -10.51 20.38 -24.51
CA LYS A 687 -11.15 21.50 -23.76
C LYS A 687 -10.31 22.03 -22.60
N ILE A 688 -9.12 21.49 -22.36
CA ILE A 688 -8.23 22.01 -21.31
C ILE A 688 -7.81 23.44 -21.68
N GLN A 689 -8.12 24.40 -20.79
CA GLN A 689 -7.78 25.81 -21.00
C GLN A 689 -6.38 26.14 -20.48
N SER A 690 -5.75 27.18 -21.04
CA SER A 690 -4.45 27.67 -20.56
C SER A 690 -4.57 28.32 -19.17
N LEU A 691 -3.54 28.10 -18.33
CA LEU A 691 -3.37 28.78 -17.04
C LEU A 691 -2.46 29.99 -17.21
N VAL A 692 -3.01 31.18 -17.35
CA VAL A 692 -2.25 32.41 -17.62
C VAL A 692 -1.31 32.75 -16.46
N TYR A 693 -1.78 32.65 -15.24
CA TYR A 693 -0.98 33.02 -14.06
C TYR A 693 0.11 31.99 -13.74
N SER A 694 0.03 30.75 -14.24
CA SER A 694 1.10 29.76 -14.10
C SER A 694 2.40 30.22 -14.77
N ARG A 695 2.31 30.94 -15.88
CA ARG A 695 3.47 31.55 -16.55
C ARG A 695 4.11 32.63 -15.70
N PHE A 696 3.32 33.57 -15.14
CA PHE A 696 3.83 34.61 -14.24
C PHE A 696 4.49 33.99 -13.00
N GLU A 697 3.90 32.93 -12.46
CA GLU A 697 4.48 32.17 -11.35
C GLU A 697 5.86 31.61 -11.71
N LEU A 698 5.97 30.92 -12.86
CA LEU A 698 7.24 30.33 -13.32
C LEU A 698 8.30 31.38 -13.65
N ASP A 699 7.94 32.53 -14.23
CA ASP A 699 8.86 33.64 -14.50
C ASP A 699 9.34 34.26 -13.18
N TYR A 700 8.46 34.41 -12.19
CA TYR A 700 8.88 34.83 -10.85
C TYR A 700 9.86 33.84 -10.21
N LEU A 701 9.57 32.55 -10.31
CA LEU A 701 10.43 31.46 -9.77
C LEU A 701 11.80 31.44 -10.45
N ARG A 702 11.85 31.60 -11.78
CA ARG A 702 13.11 31.71 -12.54
C ARG A 702 13.95 32.87 -12.05
N ASN A 703 13.33 34.05 -11.83
CA ASN A 703 14.00 35.26 -11.38
C ASN A 703 14.53 35.15 -9.94
N ILE A 704 13.74 34.59 -9.02
CA ILE A 704 14.15 34.48 -7.61
C ILE A 704 15.22 33.42 -7.38
N ALA A 705 15.17 32.28 -8.11
CA ALA A 705 16.16 31.20 -8.02
C ALA A 705 17.42 31.47 -8.85
N GLY A 706 17.37 32.39 -9.80
CA GLY A 706 18.52 32.83 -10.61
C GLY A 706 19.13 31.72 -11.47
N GLN A 707 20.45 31.73 -11.63
CA GLN A 707 21.18 30.74 -12.46
C GLN A 707 21.05 29.27 -11.97
N GLY A 708 20.53 29.04 -10.76
CA GLY A 708 20.30 27.71 -10.20
C GLY A 708 18.95 27.09 -10.60
N ALA A 709 18.15 27.76 -11.44
CA ALA A 709 16.82 27.29 -11.85
C ALA A 709 16.85 26.56 -13.20
N PHE A 710 16.15 25.43 -13.25
CA PHE A 710 15.71 24.77 -14.48
C PHE A 710 14.20 24.97 -14.59
N VAL A 711 13.72 25.63 -15.64
CA VAL A 711 12.29 25.91 -15.85
C VAL A 711 11.88 25.46 -17.25
N ALA A 712 11.07 24.40 -17.30
CA ALA A 712 10.49 23.84 -18.52
C ALA A 712 9.09 24.43 -18.72
N THR A 713 8.89 25.20 -19.82
CA THR A 713 7.63 25.83 -20.18
C THR A 713 7.24 25.48 -21.61
N GLY A 714 6.01 25.68 -21.98
CA GLY A 714 5.50 25.39 -23.32
C GLY A 714 5.74 23.93 -23.70
N PHE A 715 6.13 23.67 -24.91
CA PHE A 715 6.42 22.32 -25.41
C PHE A 715 7.50 21.55 -24.62
N ASN A 716 8.34 22.25 -23.85
CA ASN A 716 9.34 21.61 -23.01
C ASN A 716 8.75 21.12 -21.68
N ALA A 717 7.58 21.59 -21.27
CA ALA A 717 6.87 21.06 -20.13
C ALA A 717 6.18 19.73 -20.50
N SER A 718 6.95 18.73 -20.89
CA SER A 718 6.47 17.44 -21.44
C SER A 718 6.88 16.26 -20.55
N ARG A 719 6.18 15.12 -20.69
CA ARG A 719 6.53 13.85 -20.04
C ARG A 719 7.97 13.45 -20.34
N ALA A 720 8.38 13.53 -21.60
CA ALA A 720 9.72 13.13 -22.02
C ALA A 720 10.82 13.98 -21.34
N MET A 721 10.57 15.28 -21.11
CA MET A 721 11.50 16.15 -20.39
C MET A 721 11.51 15.81 -18.90
N LEU A 722 10.36 15.51 -18.30
CA LEU A 722 10.25 15.08 -16.90
C LEU A 722 11.05 13.81 -16.64
N GLU A 723 10.86 12.79 -17.47
CA GLU A 723 11.53 11.48 -17.34
C GLU A 723 13.04 11.55 -17.59
N LYS A 724 13.48 12.48 -18.45
CA LYS A 724 14.90 12.68 -18.77
C LYS A 724 15.65 13.50 -17.73
N THR A 725 14.95 14.28 -16.90
CA THR A 725 15.59 15.22 -15.98
C THR A 725 16.10 14.50 -14.74
N ASP A 726 17.41 14.64 -14.45
CA ASP A 726 17.96 14.23 -13.15
C ASP A 726 17.64 15.31 -12.09
N PHE A 727 16.83 14.94 -11.11
CA PHE A 727 16.43 15.83 -10.01
C PHE A 727 17.39 15.85 -8.84
N SER A 728 18.38 14.98 -8.79
CA SER A 728 19.33 14.87 -7.66
C SER A 728 20.05 16.19 -7.31
N PRO A 729 20.39 17.08 -8.25
CA PRO A 729 21.00 18.35 -7.91
C PRO A 729 20.07 19.40 -7.29
N TYR A 730 18.74 19.22 -7.43
CA TYR A 730 17.76 20.26 -7.10
C TYR A 730 17.20 20.10 -5.68
N ALA A 731 16.99 21.22 -5.00
CA ALA A 731 16.34 21.24 -3.69
C ALA A 731 14.80 21.22 -3.81
N ILE A 732 14.27 21.82 -4.86
CA ILE A 732 12.82 21.97 -5.09
C ILE A 732 12.46 21.46 -6.46
N LEU A 733 11.32 20.72 -6.54
CA LEU A 733 10.63 20.41 -7.79
C LEU A 733 9.23 21.06 -7.73
N HIS A 734 8.91 21.90 -8.71
CA HIS A 734 7.66 22.66 -8.75
C HIS A 734 6.87 22.35 -10.01
N PHE A 735 5.56 22.11 -9.85
CA PHE A 735 4.60 21.96 -10.95
C PHE A 735 3.57 23.08 -10.88
N ALA A 736 3.46 23.88 -11.94
CA ALA A 736 2.41 24.89 -12.13
C ALA A 736 1.54 24.47 -13.32
N THR A 737 0.53 23.62 -13.08
CA THR A 737 -0.24 22.98 -14.14
C THR A 737 -1.63 22.56 -13.68
N HIS A 738 -2.41 21.88 -14.53
CA HIS A 738 -3.66 21.27 -14.14
C HIS A 738 -3.46 19.94 -13.40
N GLY A 739 -4.23 19.73 -12.33
CA GLY A 739 -4.41 18.44 -11.68
C GLY A 739 -5.76 17.82 -12.03
N LEU A 740 -5.79 16.50 -12.14
CA LEU A 740 -7.01 15.72 -12.31
C LEU A 740 -7.17 14.77 -11.12
N LEU A 741 -8.36 14.78 -10.53
CA LEU A 741 -8.85 13.69 -9.66
C LEU A 741 -10.25 13.31 -10.17
N ASP A 742 -10.41 12.06 -10.62
CA ASP A 742 -11.71 11.50 -10.98
C ASP A 742 -12.35 10.89 -9.72
N PRO A 743 -13.45 11.47 -9.18
CA PRO A 743 -14.09 10.95 -7.97
C PRO A 743 -14.67 9.54 -8.10
N LYS A 744 -15.01 9.11 -9.34
CA LYS A 744 -15.53 7.77 -9.63
C LYS A 744 -14.42 6.77 -9.89
N ASN A 745 -13.24 7.22 -10.25
CA ASN A 745 -12.08 6.39 -10.49
C ASN A 745 -10.82 7.07 -9.91
N PRO A 746 -10.59 6.95 -8.58
CA PRO A 746 -9.45 7.58 -7.91
C PRO A 746 -8.08 7.18 -8.48
N LYS A 747 -8.01 6.06 -9.23
CA LYS A 747 -6.80 5.64 -9.96
C LYS A 747 -6.44 6.58 -11.11
N LYS A 748 -7.39 7.39 -11.59
CA LYS A 748 -7.16 8.46 -12.57
C LYS A 748 -6.81 9.77 -11.86
N LEU A 749 -5.78 9.73 -11.03
CA LEU A 749 -5.18 10.89 -10.37
C LEU A 749 -3.85 11.21 -11.06
N GLY A 750 -3.63 12.48 -11.42
CA GLY A 750 -2.39 12.86 -12.09
C GLY A 750 -2.27 14.35 -12.38
N LEU A 751 -1.19 14.70 -13.09
CA LEU A 751 -0.86 16.04 -13.54
C LEU A 751 -0.82 16.08 -15.07
N TYR A 752 -1.28 17.16 -15.67
CA TYR A 752 -1.18 17.37 -17.11
C TYR A 752 0.04 18.20 -17.47
N LEU A 753 0.94 17.62 -18.25
CA LEU A 753 1.98 18.32 -18.98
C LEU A 753 1.54 18.51 -20.44
N SER A 754 2.43 19.00 -21.31
CA SER A 754 2.09 19.29 -22.69
C SER A 754 1.62 18.04 -23.44
N MET A 755 0.45 18.15 -24.04
CA MET A 755 -0.22 17.08 -24.77
C MET A 755 -0.05 17.21 -26.31
N VAL A 756 0.67 18.24 -26.74
CA VAL A 756 0.94 18.51 -28.16
C VAL A 756 2.38 18.95 -28.30
N ASN A 757 3.10 18.38 -29.27
CA ASN A 757 4.47 18.78 -29.59
C ASN A 757 4.54 19.98 -30.55
N LYS A 758 5.76 20.47 -30.84
CA LYS A 758 5.99 21.59 -31.74
C LYS A 758 5.47 21.36 -33.18
N ALA A 759 5.33 20.11 -33.60
CA ALA A 759 4.78 19.74 -34.90
C ALA A 759 3.26 19.69 -34.93
N GLY A 760 2.57 19.89 -33.78
CA GLY A 760 1.13 19.79 -33.66
C GLY A 760 0.62 18.34 -33.53
N GLN A 761 1.51 17.40 -33.24
CA GLN A 761 1.15 16.00 -33.01
C GLN A 761 0.84 15.78 -31.54
N ASP A 762 -0.09 14.86 -31.24
CA ASP A 762 -0.45 14.49 -29.89
C ASP A 762 0.70 13.78 -29.17
N GLU A 763 0.86 14.11 -27.90
CA GLU A 763 1.76 13.46 -26.95
C GLU A 763 0.99 13.02 -25.71
N ASP A 764 1.42 11.94 -25.06
CA ASP A 764 0.91 11.55 -23.78
C ASP A 764 1.51 12.45 -22.68
N GLY A 765 0.80 13.52 -22.35
CA GLY A 765 1.19 14.49 -21.32
C GLY A 765 0.58 14.21 -19.94
N PHE A 766 -0.23 13.17 -19.78
CA PHE A 766 -0.86 12.86 -18.49
C PHE A 766 0.06 12.02 -17.62
N ILE A 767 0.59 12.61 -16.55
CA ILE A 767 1.47 11.98 -15.56
C ILE A 767 0.60 11.37 -14.47
N THR A 768 0.43 10.06 -14.51
CA THR A 768 -0.36 9.32 -13.52
C THR A 768 0.39 9.17 -12.19
N MET A 769 -0.31 8.80 -11.13
CA MET A 769 0.31 8.44 -9.86
C MET A 769 1.33 7.29 -10.03
N GLN A 770 1.07 6.33 -10.92
CA GLN A 770 2.01 5.25 -11.22
C GLN A 770 3.30 5.76 -11.87
N ASP A 771 3.19 6.74 -12.76
CA ASP A 771 4.38 7.38 -13.34
C ASP A 771 5.21 8.07 -12.26
N VAL A 772 4.56 8.79 -11.33
CA VAL A 772 5.23 9.44 -10.20
C VAL A 772 5.98 8.44 -9.32
N TYR A 773 5.40 7.27 -9.05
CA TYR A 773 6.08 6.21 -8.31
C TYR A 773 7.36 5.71 -8.98
N ASN A 774 7.42 5.79 -10.30
CA ASN A 774 8.59 5.36 -11.10
C ASN A 774 9.66 6.47 -11.22
N LEU A 775 9.35 7.72 -10.85
CA LEU A 775 10.32 8.80 -10.85
C LEU A 775 11.33 8.66 -9.71
N ARG A 776 12.51 9.27 -9.92
CA ARG A 776 13.50 9.50 -8.87
C ARG A 776 13.57 11.00 -8.57
N VAL A 777 12.99 11.41 -7.45
CA VAL A 777 12.84 12.82 -7.06
C VAL A 777 13.43 13.07 -5.66
N PRO A 778 14.76 12.98 -5.45
CA PRO A 778 15.38 13.11 -4.15
C PRO A 778 15.52 14.59 -3.74
N VAL A 779 14.44 15.35 -3.81
CA VAL A 779 14.41 16.77 -3.48
C VAL A 779 13.94 17.01 -2.05
N SER A 780 14.26 18.16 -1.48
CA SER A 780 13.77 18.57 -0.16
C SER A 780 12.27 18.87 -0.18
N LEU A 781 11.80 19.48 -1.28
CA LEU A 781 10.42 19.96 -1.39
C LEU A 781 9.87 19.73 -2.79
N VAL A 782 8.70 19.14 -2.89
CA VAL A 782 7.85 19.18 -4.09
C VAL A 782 6.71 20.16 -3.87
N VAL A 783 6.43 21.02 -4.83
CA VAL A 783 5.29 21.94 -4.82
C VAL A 783 4.37 21.61 -5.99
N LEU A 784 3.17 21.19 -5.66
CA LEU A 784 2.12 20.83 -6.61
C LEU A 784 1.12 22.00 -6.71
N SER A 785 1.51 23.05 -7.46
CA SER A 785 0.68 24.22 -7.73
C SER A 785 -0.38 23.88 -8.79
N ALA A 786 -1.27 22.94 -8.43
CA ALA A 786 -2.34 22.37 -9.26
C ALA A 786 -3.50 21.95 -8.37
N CYS A 787 -4.69 21.78 -8.94
CA CYS A 787 -5.91 21.54 -8.15
C CYS A 787 -6.00 20.12 -7.60
N ARG A 788 -6.50 19.98 -6.35
CA ARG A 788 -6.83 18.70 -5.68
C ARG A 788 -5.65 17.72 -5.61
N THR A 789 -4.43 18.22 -5.67
CA THR A 789 -3.23 17.36 -5.67
C THR A 789 -2.91 16.77 -4.31
N GLY A 790 -3.44 17.35 -3.23
CA GLY A 790 -3.37 16.80 -1.87
C GLY A 790 -4.39 15.72 -1.58
N LEU A 791 -5.38 15.52 -2.48
CA LEU A 791 -6.40 14.50 -2.35
C LEU A 791 -5.99 13.20 -3.04
N GLY A 792 -6.72 12.11 -2.76
CA GLY A 792 -6.50 10.81 -3.34
C GLY A 792 -7.58 9.83 -2.90
N GLU A 793 -7.33 8.54 -3.10
CA GLU A 793 -8.17 7.48 -2.55
C GLU A 793 -7.96 7.40 -1.05
N ASP A 794 -9.03 7.56 -0.27
CA ASP A 794 -8.97 7.37 1.18
C ASP A 794 -9.07 5.88 1.49
N VAL A 795 -7.95 5.29 1.83
CA VAL A 795 -7.85 3.88 2.22
C VAL A 795 -7.71 3.80 3.72
N ARG A 796 -8.66 3.12 4.34
CA ARG A 796 -8.73 2.97 5.80
C ARG A 796 -7.44 2.37 6.36
N GLY A 797 -6.84 3.03 7.34
CA GLY A 797 -5.52 2.67 7.90
C GLY A 797 -4.32 3.12 7.08
N GLU A 798 -4.48 3.45 5.80
CA GLU A 798 -3.42 4.01 4.96
C GLU A 798 -3.56 5.53 4.80
N GLY A 799 -4.77 6.09 4.95
CA GLY A 799 -5.08 7.50 4.71
C GLY A 799 -5.15 7.83 3.21
N LEU A 800 -4.98 9.11 2.86
CA LEU A 800 -5.05 9.54 1.46
C LEU A 800 -3.88 9.00 0.63
N ILE A 801 -4.20 8.10 -0.29
CA ILE A 801 -3.25 7.59 -1.30
C ILE A 801 -3.36 8.47 -2.53
N GLY A 802 -2.47 9.45 -2.64
CA GLY A 802 -2.47 10.44 -3.70
C GLY A 802 -1.07 10.84 -4.15
N LEU A 803 -0.98 11.92 -4.95
CA LEU A 803 0.28 12.42 -5.49
C LEU A 803 1.31 12.77 -4.40
N THR A 804 0.87 13.26 -3.22
CA THR A 804 1.76 13.55 -2.08
C THR A 804 2.54 12.32 -1.65
N ARG A 805 1.87 11.17 -1.46
CA ARG A 805 2.55 9.91 -1.15
C ARG A 805 3.42 9.40 -2.30
N GLY A 806 2.95 9.59 -3.53
CA GLY A 806 3.71 9.25 -4.73
C GLY A 806 5.06 9.97 -4.77
N PHE A 807 5.08 11.27 -4.53
CA PHE A 807 6.32 12.05 -4.51
C PHE A 807 7.19 11.76 -3.29
N MET A 808 6.62 11.49 -2.12
CA MET A 808 7.39 11.01 -0.97
C MET A 808 8.08 9.68 -1.28
N HIS A 809 7.37 8.74 -1.92
CA HIS A 809 7.98 7.49 -2.40
C HIS A 809 9.05 7.74 -3.46
N ALA A 810 8.84 8.67 -4.40
CA ALA A 810 9.83 9.04 -5.41
C ALA A 810 11.10 9.69 -4.82
N GLY A 811 11.03 10.15 -3.57
CA GLY A 811 12.19 10.69 -2.86
C GLY A 811 12.03 12.07 -2.25
N ALA A 812 10.90 12.72 -2.39
CA ALA A 812 10.67 14.02 -1.76
C ALA A 812 10.61 13.90 -0.23
N SER A 813 11.26 14.84 0.48
CA SER A 813 11.17 14.89 1.94
C SER A 813 9.90 15.58 2.43
N SER A 814 9.37 16.52 1.63
CA SER A 814 8.10 17.20 1.89
C SER A 814 7.40 17.57 0.60
N VAL A 815 6.08 17.73 0.70
CA VAL A 815 5.21 18.09 -0.42
C VAL A 815 4.25 19.19 0.01
N VAL A 816 4.13 20.26 -0.78
CA VAL A 816 3.05 21.24 -0.69
C VAL A 816 2.04 20.92 -1.79
N ALA A 817 0.77 20.73 -1.41
CA ALA A 817 -0.29 20.32 -2.32
C ALA A 817 -1.63 20.98 -1.96
N SER A 818 -2.55 21.05 -2.93
CA SER A 818 -3.84 21.70 -2.77
C SER A 818 -4.96 20.71 -2.43
N LEU A 819 -5.93 21.16 -1.61
CA LEU A 819 -7.08 20.36 -1.15
C LEU A 819 -8.34 20.55 -2.00
N TRP A 820 -8.47 21.62 -2.75
CA TRP A 820 -9.60 21.89 -3.66
C TRP A 820 -9.17 22.57 -4.94
N LYS A 821 -10.11 22.94 -5.77
CA LYS A 821 -9.86 23.78 -6.93
C LYS A 821 -9.45 25.17 -6.48
N VAL A 822 -8.22 25.54 -6.74
CA VAL A 822 -7.65 26.83 -6.34
C VAL A 822 -7.74 27.85 -7.46
N ASP A 823 -7.99 29.10 -7.09
CA ASP A 823 -7.98 30.24 -8.00
C ASP A 823 -6.57 30.48 -8.56
N ASP A 824 -6.47 30.70 -9.87
CA ASP A 824 -5.16 30.77 -10.56
C ASP A 824 -4.36 32.02 -10.15
N GLU A 825 -5.02 33.18 -10.00
CA GLU A 825 -4.37 34.43 -9.60
C GLU A 825 -3.96 34.42 -8.14
N ALA A 826 -4.87 34.05 -7.24
CA ALA A 826 -4.58 33.94 -5.80
C ALA A 826 -3.44 32.94 -5.53
N THR A 827 -3.39 31.86 -6.31
CA THR A 827 -2.33 30.85 -6.21
C THR A 827 -0.98 31.42 -6.62
N ALA A 828 -0.90 32.14 -7.75
CA ALA A 828 0.36 32.77 -8.19
C ALA A 828 0.88 33.77 -7.15
N GLU A 829 0.02 34.59 -6.53
CA GLU A 829 0.39 35.51 -5.47
C GLU A 829 0.82 34.75 -4.18
N LEU A 830 0.10 33.68 -3.80
CA LEU A 830 0.49 32.84 -2.66
C LEU A 830 1.89 32.27 -2.86
N MET A 831 2.16 31.67 -4.04
CA MET A 831 3.46 31.11 -4.37
C MET A 831 4.56 32.17 -4.42
N LYS A 832 4.29 33.35 -4.91
CA LYS A 832 5.23 34.46 -4.87
C LYS A 832 5.63 34.82 -3.44
N TYR A 833 4.70 34.95 -2.51
CA TYR A 833 4.99 35.21 -1.08
C TYR A 833 5.71 34.01 -0.46
N PHE A 834 5.26 32.80 -0.73
CA PHE A 834 5.87 31.56 -0.22
C PHE A 834 7.35 31.46 -0.59
N TYR A 835 7.68 31.62 -1.86
CA TYR A 835 9.06 31.53 -2.33
C TYR A 835 9.91 32.73 -1.89
N THR A 836 9.32 33.92 -1.78
CA THR A 836 10.01 35.09 -1.19
C THR A 836 10.42 34.81 0.24
N ASN A 837 9.49 34.33 1.05
CA ASN A 837 9.74 34.03 2.46
C ASN A 837 10.77 32.90 2.62
N MET A 838 10.68 31.88 1.78
CA MET A 838 11.59 30.73 1.86
C MET A 838 12.99 31.07 1.34
N LEU A 839 13.11 31.62 0.11
CA LEU A 839 14.41 31.75 -0.56
C LEU A 839 15.14 33.07 -0.24
N LYS A 840 14.40 34.20 -0.08
CA LYS A 840 15.02 35.50 0.28
C LYS A 840 15.12 35.69 1.78
N ASN A 841 14.05 35.37 2.53
CA ASN A 841 14.02 35.60 3.96
C ASN A 841 14.56 34.41 4.75
N GLY A 842 14.92 33.28 4.09
CA GLY A 842 15.53 32.09 4.69
C GLY A 842 14.58 31.30 5.62
N MET A 843 13.28 31.52 5.53
CA MET A 843 12.31 30.81 6.34
C MET A 843 12.26 29.32 5.97
N ARG A 844 11.92 28.46 6.92
CA ARG A 844 11.59 27.05 6.65
C ARG A 844 10.31 26.95 5.83
N PRO A 845 10.10 25.88 5.02
CA PRO A 845 8.95 25.77 4.13
C PRO A 845 7.60 25.96 4.83
N ALA A 846 7.37 25.35 6.00
CA ALA A 846 6.12 25.49 6.75
C ALA A 846 5.89 26.93 7.25
N ALA A 847 6.93 27.56 7.82
CA ALA A 847 6.86 28.93 8.26
C ALA A 847 6.65 29.92 7.08
N ALA A 848 7.29 29.64 5.93
CA ALA A 848 7.14 30.43 4.72
C ALA A 848 5.71 30.34 4.14
N LEU A 849 5.12 29.13 4.16
CA LEU A 849 3.74 28.92 3.72
C LEU A 849 2.76 29.63 4.65
N ARG A 850 2.91 29.48 5.97
CA ARG A 850 2.11 30.18 6.97
C ARG A 850 2.14 31.71 6.76
N GLU A 851 3.32 32.29 6.57
CA GLU A 851 3.47 33.73 6.37
C GLU A 851 2.87 34.20 5.04
N ALA A 852 2.98 33.40 3.97
CA ALA A 852 2.33 33.66 2.69
C ALA A 852 0.80 33.64 2.84
N GLN A 853 0.25 32.65 3.54
CA GLN A 853 -1.19 32.56 3.85
C GLN A 853 -1.68 33.73 4.68
N ASN A 854 -0.91 34.15 5.72
CA ASN A 854 -1.25 35.32 6.52
C ASN A 854 -1.20 36.62 5.71
N THR A 855 -0.26 36.77 4.78
CA THR A 855 -0.18 37.94 3.89
C THR A 855 -1.37 37.98 2.96
N LEU A 856 -1.74 36.86 2.35
CA LEU A 856 -2.89 36.78 1.44
C LEU A 856 -4.20 37.05 2.17
N ARG A 857 -4.38 36.46 3.36
CA ARG A 857 -5.55 36.65 4.23
C ARG A 857 -5.80 38.12 4.62
N GLN A 858 -4.75 38.92 4.75
CA GLN A 858 -4.85 40.34 5.05
C GLN A 858 -5.23 41.20 3.84
N ASN A 859 -5.16 40.66 2.62
CA ASN A 859 -5.58 41.35 1.43
C ASN A 859 -7.10 41.25 1.31
N PRO A 860 -7.86 42.40 1.22
CA PRO A 860 -9.32 42.35 1.12
C PRO A 860 -9.84 41.54 -0.05
N HIS A 861 -9.08 41.43 -1.16
CA HIS A 861 -9.50 40.70 -2.35
C HIS A 861 -9.45 39.17 -2.14
N TRP A 862 -8.55 38.69 -1.30
CA TRP A 862 -8.31 37.26 -1.03
C TRP A 862 -8.45 36.90 0.45
N SER A 863 -9.22 37.69 1.25
CA SER A 863 -9.37 37.48 2.70
C SER A 863 -10.07 36.17 3.04
N SER A 864 -10.95 35.66 2.17
CA SER A 864 -11.65 34.41 2.38
C SER A 864 -10.70 33.20 2.40
N PRO A 865 -10.91 32.22 3.32
CA PRO A 865 -10.10 31.00 3.39
C PRO A 865 -10.05 30.20 2.09
N HIS A 866 -11.06 30.30 1.23
CA HIS A 866 -11.07 29.69 -0.09
C HIS A 866 -9.78 29.98 -0.90
N TYR A 867 -9.25 31.21 -0.82
CA TYR A 867 -8.12 31.67 -1.62
C TYR A 867 -6.76 31.33 -1.00
N TRP A 868 -6.62 31.36 0.33
CA TRP A 868 -5.32 31.23 0.99
C TRP A 868 -5.08 29.89 1.69
N ALA A 869 -6.15 29.16 2.06
CA ALA A 869 -6.00 27.94 2.86
C ALA A 869 -5.94 26.65 2.03
N GLY A 870 -6.04 26.75 0.70
CA GLY A 870 -6.08 25.61 -0.19
C GLY A 870 -4.81 24.74 -0.17
N PHE A 871 -3.67 25.29 0.18
CA PHE A 871 -2.40 24.60 0.18
C PHE A 871 -1.95 24.20 1.59
N THR A 872 -1.56 22.93 1.75
CA THR A 872 -1.00 22.39 2.98
C THR A 872 0.36 21.75 2.73
N LEU A 873 1.21 21.74 3.76
CA LEU A 873 2.52 21.09 3.73
C LEU A 873 2.45 19.75 4.45
N GLN A 874 2.96 18.70 3.80
CA GLN A 874 3.13 17.36 4.39
C GLN A 874 4.61 16.96 4.40
N GLY A 875 5.07 16.35 5.50
CA GLY A 875 6.40 15.76 5.63
C GLY A 875 7.40 16.60 6.40
N GLU A 876 8.69 16.52 6.04
CA GLU A 876 9.79 17.16 6.78
C GLU A 876 9.76 18.68 6.65
N PHE A 877 9.92 19.40 7.76
CA PHE A 877 9.69 20.85 7.83
C PHE A 877 10.85 21.65 8.42
N LYS A 878 11.85 21.01 9.00
CA LYS A 878 12.84 21.69 9.85
C LYS A 878 13.89 22.49 9.09
N GLU A 879 14.25 22.07 7.90
CA GLU A 879 15.37 22.68 7.19
C GLU A 879 14.95 23.82 6.28
N SER A 880 15.77 24.88 6.31
CA SER A 880 15.65 25.97 5.36
C SER A 880 16.29 25.60 4.02
N ILE A 881 15.59 25.88 2.93
CA ILE A 881 16.13 25.76 1.58
C ILE A 881 16.78 27.11 1.25
N ARG A 882 18.11 27.10 1.01
CA ARG A 882 18.88 28.32 0.77
C ARG A 882 19.37 28.39 -0.66
N LEU A 883 19.47 29.60 -1.18
CA LEU A 883 20.17 29.86 -2.44
C LEU A 883 21.66 29.46 -2.26
N PRO A 884 22.27 28.76 -3.26
CA PRO A 884 23.70 28.49 -3.20
C PRO A 884 24.48 29.82 -3.09
N PRO A 885 25.57 29.85 -2.35
CA PRO A 885 26.38 31.07 -2.25
C PRO A 885 26.85 31.51 -3.63
N PRO A 886 26.83 32.81 -3.93
CA PRO A 886 27.25 33.32 -5.24
C PRO A 886 28.66 32.80 -5.57
N THR A 887 28.81 32.25 -6.77
CA THR A 887 30.10 31.73 -7.26
C THR A 887 31.17 32.85 -7.20
N SER A 888 32.43 32.47 -7.05
CA SER A 888 33.54 33.44 -6.99
C SER A 888 33.53 34.44 -8.16
N ALA A 889 33.06 34.02 -9.35
CA ALA A 889 32.89 34.89 -10.50
C ALA A 889 31.76 35.92 -10.32
N SER A 890 30.64 35.58 -9.70
CA SER A 890 29.54 36.54 -9.46
C SER A 890 29.90 37.51 -8.31
N ARG A 891 30.67 37.11 -7.31
CA ARG A 891 31.23 37.99 -6.30
C ARG A 891 32.21 38.99 -6.90
N ALA A 892 33.03 38.54 -7.88
CA ALA A 892 33.97 39.42 -8.57
C ALA A 892 33.22 40.47 -9.41
N VAL A 893 32.14 40.10 -10.09
CA VAL A 893 31.29 41.02 -10.85
C VAL A 893 30.54 41.99 -9.94
N GLN A 894 29.97 41.55 -8.83
CA GLN A 894 29.30 42.41 -7.84
C GLN A 894 30.29 43.39 -7.20
N ASN A 895 31.47 42.92 -6.85
CA ASN A 895 32.55 43.79 -6.32
C ASN A 895 33.05 44.78 -7.38
N ALA A 896 33.16 44.40 -8.66
CA ALA A 896 33.56 45.28 -9.75
C ALA A 896 32.47 46.33 -10.05
N VAL A 897 31.19 45.98 -10.03
CA VAL A 897 30.08 46.94 -10.17
C VAL A 897 30.04 47.90 -8.97
N GLY A 898 30.20 47.38 -7.75
CA GLY A 898 30.28 48.21 -6.53
C GLY A 898 31.45 49.17 -6.57
N ALA A 899 32.65 48.74 -6.99
CA ALA A 899 33.82 49.59 -7.16
C ALA A 899 33.64 50.62 -8.26
N SER A 900 32.99 50.26 -9.40
CA SER A 900 32.65 51.20 -10.48
C SER A 900 31.69 52.30 -10.03
N LEU A 901 30.65 51.94 -9.24
CA LEU A 901 29.71 52.90 -8.68
C LEU A 901 30.40 53.85 -7.67
N LEU A 902 31.30 53.33 -6.85
CA LEU A 902 32.07 54.11 -5.87
C LEU A 902 33.01 55.11 -6.60
N ILE A 903 33.66 54.64 -7.65
CA ILE A 903 34.56 55.50 -8.47
C ILE A 903 33.77 56.60 -9.16
N THR A 904 32.58 56.30 -9.76
CA THR A 904 31.70 57.30 -10.37
C THR A 904 31.19 58.30 -9.34
N LEU A 905 30.86 57.89 -8.12
CA LEU A 905 30.39 58.72 -7.03
C LEU A 905 31.53 59.65 -6.54
N LEU A 906 32.73 59.11 -6.35
CA LEU A 906 33.92 59.89 -5.99
C LEU A 906 34.36 60.88 -7.08
N ALA A 907 34.26 60.45 -8.34
CA ALA A 907 34.54 61.35 -9.48
C ALA A 907 33.48 62.49 -9.58
N GLY A 908 32.21 62.19 -9.30
CA GLY A 908 31.12 63.18 -9.22
C GLY A 908 31.34 64.20 -8.10
N ILE A 909 31.76 63.74 -6.92
CA ILE A 909 32.09 64.59 -5.76
C ILE A 909 33.37 65.45 -6.06
N GLY A 910 34.40 64.82 -6.62
CA GLY A 910 35.66 65.55 -6.99
C GLY A 910 35.40 66.62 -8.03
N TRP A 911 34.52 66.34 -9.04
CA TRP A 911 34.11 67.28 -10.05
C TRP A 911 33.23 68.41 -9.48
N GLY A 912 32.36 68.14 -8.56
CA GLY A 912 31.61 69.13 -7.81
C GLY A 912 32.42 70.05 -6.95
N TYR A 913 33.46 69.49 -6.26
CA TYR A 913 34.45 70.26 -5.47
C TYR A 913 35.34 71.15 -6.36
N TRP A 914 35.80 70.64 -7.49
CA TRP A 914 36.61 71.39 -8.47
C TRP A 914 35.77 72.55 -9.10
N ARG A 915 34.52 72.36 -9.42
CA ARG A 915 33.61 73.42 -9.91
C ARG A 915 33.38 74.50 -8.85
N ARG A 916 33.28 74.22 -7.58
CA ARG A 916 33.10 75.21 -6.46
C ARG A 916 34.36 76.00 -6.22
N ARG A 917 35.58 75.55 -6.59
CA ARG A 917 36.81 76.24 -6.47
C ARG A 917 37.13 77.19 -7.62
N LYS A 918 36.42 77.07 -8.76
CA LYS A 918 36.55 77.93 -9.92
C LYS A 918 35.45 78.98 -10.06
N ALA A 919 34.39 78.96 -9.23
CA ALA A 919 33.49 80.00 -8.99
C ALA A 919 33.88 80.85 -7.79
#